data_eb2aa632eef25e032949a49e2f5341dd
#
_entry.id   eb2aa632eef25e032949a49e2f5341dd
#
_cell.length_a   1.000
_cell.length_b   1.000
_cell.length_c   1.000
_cell.angle_alpha   90.00
_cell.angle_beta   90.00
_cell.angle_gamma   90.00
#
_symmetry.space_group_name_H-M   'P 1'
#
loop_
_entity.id
_entity.type
_entity.pdbx_description
1 polymer ?
#
loop_
_entity_poly.entity_id
_entity_poly.type
_entity_poly.pdbx_seq_one_letter_code
_entity_poly.pdbx_strand_id
1 'polypeptide(L)'
;VPVAAQDERLTAIAAAAATVLRQTPYHVVRAGDVAAAVRLPGPQGRSAVWLYNEVHNRRVLVALAAAHAWQEFAGQANWSPPGPIESVTAARSAVVAALSMIVTFHRAERPLMTQVGYGIGDISTAEKRQLAAGSGLLPPDWPDSPWGRVAAAAWHGRCDVFSDFLRPVLRDCTESVTYLVESDVAESASRLSDVTFRTCLADRDGPVDIVARGLAALWFERDLTRLAGALPRDLESGETALAAVARRRTDPRAEANASAVVVRVLLEAGTLHHRCVREARRTVSLWQNLPAEANARADAMPDAAGHDRQRLSDAASHLGLAAARYGDRRSAAEAWEMSRRVAEQGLGRDRSRIARADNNLAALAAETGRGRHAEAVITEVLHTRQALLERQPQDAPSWRRLTVTERTRTDIARLNGRAIESVRLATGLLADRRARLGGLAHADTAEARSVLGQTLLSAGHPTLARRHLEEAADTRRGRFLTSSYRIQEDLIWLAKAALVLEHPHTVLDLLGDQTAGTDWFRDRVSFRLGYTARRLLALASGELGRADEAAATLRTDREQLADCPLDAGLDPLAADIDRSLGELALLRGEAAGAAAALTRLADAEARAEAGPPLPAHGWTLVLLGRAANLLGDGRRAAECFGSVADLATAGVDPSHPVVLTAHYEEAVCRAALGDASQAAKLLQPVLDRTLLAHGRPALGEAHPLLAKARALAERLGIYVPYTPADLDEASLDIDA
;
A
#
# COMPACT_ATOMS: atom_id res chain seq x y z
N VAL A 1 -24.94 39.41 18.02
CA VAL A 1 -25.09 38.74 19.33
C VAL A 1 -23.69 38.43 19.84
N PRO A 2 -23.35 38.69 21.12
CA PRO A 2 -22.06 38.29 21.68
C PRO A 2 -21.86 36.76 21.48
N VAL A 3 -20.68 36.34 21.09
CA VAL A 3 -20.31 34.90 20.83
C VAL A 3 -20.71 33.99 22.00
N ALA A 4 -20.53 34.48 23.25
CA ALA A 4 -20.92 33.75 24.46
C ALA A 4 -22.43 33.45 24.56
N ALA A 5 -23.30 34.39 24.16
CA ALA A 5 -24.75 34.20 24.22
C ALA A 5 -25.27 33.27 23.09
N GLN A 6 -24.57 33.23 21.96
CA GLN A 6 -24.87 32.29 20.88
C GLN A 6 -24.44 30.88 21.25
N ASP A 7 -23.28 30.73 21.90
CA ASP A 7 -22.76 29.43 22.37
C ASP A 7 -23.68 28.82 23.45
N GLU A 8 -24.22 29.64 24.37
CA GLU A 8 -25.20 29.21 25.36
C GLU A 8 -26.51 28.71 24.74
N ARG A 9 -27.01 29.39 23.69
CA ARG A 9 -28.21 28.94 22.97
C ARG A 9 -27.98 27.61 22.25
N LEU A 10 -26.86 27.48 21.51
CA LEU A 10 -26.53 26.27 20.82
C LEU A 10 -26.30 25.09 21.78
N THR A 11 -25.70 25.35 22.94
CA THR A 11 -25.54 24.35 24.01
C THR A 11 -26.90 23.85 24.51
N ALA A 12 -27.85 24.76 24.76
CA ALA A 12 -29.20 24.41 25.21
C ALA A 12 -29.97 23.62 24.12
N ILE A 13 -29.84 24.00 22.86
CA ILE A 13 -30.43 23.29 21.72
C ILE A 13 -29.81 21.89 21.60
N ALA A 14 -28.50 21.77 21.75
CA ALA A 14 -27.77 20.51 21.68
C ALA A 14 -28.23 19.54 22.78
N ALA A 15 -28.35 20.00 24.01
CA ALA A 15 -28.85 19.20 25.13
C ALA A 15 -30.29 18.72 24.90
N ALA A 16 -31.17 19.63 24.41
CA ALA A 16 -32.54 19.29 24.06
C ALA A 16 -32.61 18.26 22.92
N ALA A 17 -31.82 18.45 21.86
CA ALA A 17 -31.75 17.51 20.73
C ALA A 17 -31.24 16.14 21.18
N ALA A 18 -30.20 16.07 22.02
CA ALA A 18 -29.70 14.82 22.59
C ALA A 18 -30.78 14.11 23.40
N THR A 19 -31.49 14.83 24.25
CA THR A 19 -32.58 14.27 25.07
C THR A 19 -33.70 13.67 24.20
N VAL A 20 -34.14 14.41 23.18
CA VAL A 20 -35.20 13.94 22.29
C VAL A 20 -34.75 12.74 21.44
N LEU A 21 -33.54 12.79 20.88
CA LEU A 21 -33.00 11.70 20.05
C LEU A 21 -32.64 10.44 20.83
N ARG A 22 -32.41 10.48 22.12
CA ARG A 22 -32.29 9.28 22.97
C ARG A 22 -33.60 8.51 23.07
N GLN A 23 -34.73 9.17 22.91
CA GLN A 23 -36.06 8.60 23.12
C GLN A 23 -36.82 8.37 21.82
N THR A 24 -36.54 9.14 20.77
CA THR A 24 -37.31 9.18 19.53
C THR A 24 -36.41 8.95 18.32
N PRO A 25 -36.79 8.01 17.42
CA PRO A 25 -36.04 7.75 16.20
C PRO A 25 -35.92 9.00 15.29
N TYR A 26 -34.72 9.17 14.69
CA TYR A 26 -34.39 10.34 13.86
C TYR A 26 -35.43 10.70 12.80
N HIS A 27 -35.99 9.69 12.12
CA HIS A 27 -36.97 9.90 11.04
C HIS A 27 -38.34 10.39 11.55
N VAL A 28 -38.64 10.23 12.84
CA VAL A 28 -39.89 10.65 13.48
C VAL A 28 -39.77 11.99 14.22
N VAL A 29 -38.56 12.36 14.71
CA VAL A 29 -38.33 13.58 15.46
C VAL A 29 -38.78 14.80 14.69
N ARG A 30 -39.61 15.65 15.29
CA ARG A 30 -40.03 16.95 14.76
C ARG A 30 -39.25 18.09 15.40
N ALA A 31 -39.00 19.16 14.65
CA ALA A 31 -38.35 20.35 15.19
C ALA A 31 -39.10 20.96 16.39
N GLY A 32 -40.42 20.83 16.40
CA GLY A 32 -41.25 21.28 17.54
C GLY A 32 -40.97 20.52 18.82
N ASP A 33 -40.65 19.22 18.75
CA ASP A 33 -40.33 18.39 19.92
C ASP A 33 -39.03 18.84 20.56
N VAL A 34 -38.01 19.14 19.75
CA VAL A 34 -36.74 19.68 20.22
C VAL A 34 -36.93 21.09 20.77
N ALA A 35 -37.65 21.98 20.06
CA ALA A 35 -37.92 23.34 20.50
C ALA A 35 -38.62 23.39 21.86
N ALA A 36 -39.58 22.49 22.10
CA ALA A 36 -40.28 22.38 23.40
C ALA A 36 -39.36 21.86 24.54
N ALA A 37 -38.34 21.12 24.23
CA ALA A 37 -37.37 20.59 25.19
C ALA A 37 -36.26 21.59 25.56
N VAL A 38 -36.06 22.68 24.80
CA VAL A 38 -35.00 23.66 25.05
C VAL A 38 -35.23 24.41 26.38
N ARG A 39 -34.22 24.44 27.24
CA ARG A 39 -34.21 25.15 28.52
C ARG A 39 -33.29 26.37 28.42
N LEU A 40 -33.84 27.54 28.26
CA LEU A 40 -33.14 28.83 28.29
C LEU A 40 -33.90 29.81 29.16
N PRO A 41 -33.24 30.82 29.76
CA PRO A 41 -33.90 31.92 30.43
C PRO A 41 -34.84 32.68 29.47
N GLY A 42 -36.04 33.00 29.92
CA GLY A 42 -37.04 33.76 29.15
C GLY A 42 -38.33 32.98 28.87
N PRO A 43 -39.18 33.44 27.91
CA PRO A 43 -40.50 32.83 27.66
C PRO A 43 -40.39 31.37 27.31
N GLN A 44 -41.21 30.53 27.96
CA GLN A 44 -41.30 29.09 27.66
C GLN A 44 -42.15 28.85 26.40
N GLY A 45 -41.91 27.71 25.71
CA GLY A 45 -42.71 27.34 24.55
C GLY A 45 -42.17 27.86 23.20
N ARG A 46 -40.90 27.63 22.94
CA ARG A 46 -40.27 28.03 21.66
C ARG A 46 -40.84 27.24 20.48
N SER A 47 -41.05 27.93 19.34
CA SER A 47 -41.63 27.31 18.15
C SER A 47 -40.58 26.60 17.30
N ALA A 48 -41.04 25.68 16.43
CA ALA A 48 -40.19 25.07 15.41
C ALA A 48 -39.53 26.11 14.48
N VAL A 49 -40.22 27.23 14.20
CA VAL A 49 -39.68 28.33 13.38
C VAL A 49 -38.49 29.00 14.08
N TRP A 50 -38.60 29.25 15.39
CA TRP A 50 -37.47 29.76 16.15
C TRP A 50 -36.25 28.82 16.07
N LEU A 51 -36.47 27.51 16.25
CA LEU A 51 -35.39 26.53 16.18
C LEU A 51 -34.73 26.52 14.80
N TYR A 52 -35.50 26.57 13.71
CA TYR A 52 -34.94 26.61 12.36
C TYR A 52 -34.17 27.91 12.07
N ASN A 53 -34.52 29.00 12.69
CA ASN A 53 -33.76 30.25 12.58
C ASN A 53 -32.39 30.14 13.27
N GLU A 54 -32.26 29.31 14.31
CA GLU A 54 -30.99 29.09 15.01
C GLU A 54 -30.10 28.02 14.36
N VAL A 55 -30.70 26.95 13.78
CA VAL A 55 -29.94 25.77 13.33
C VAL A 55 -30.12 25.42 11.84
N HIS A 56 -30.93 26.16 11.12
CA HIS A 56 -31.22 26.12 9.70
C HIS A 56 -31.69 24.76 9.14
N ASN A 57 -31.27 23.62 9.67
CA ASN A 57 -31.76 22.33 9.22
C ASN A 57 -31.70 21.23 10.29
N ARG A 58 -32.45 20.15 10.08
CA ARG A 58 -32.61 19.03 10.99
C ARG A 58 -31.30 18.27 11.27
N ARG A 59 -30.36 18.22 10.30
CA ARG A 59 -29.09 17.51 10.46
C ARG A 59 -28.15 18.21 11.41
N VAL A 60 -28.22 19.53 11.46
CA VAL A 60 -27.50 20.32 12.45
C VAL A 60 -27.91 19.88 13.85
N LEU A 61 -29.19 19.56 14.09
CA LEU A 61 -29.64 19.04 15.38
C LEU A 61 -28.96 17.72 15.77
N VAL A 62 -28.75 16.83 14.79
CA VAL A 62 -28.05 15.58 15.04
C VAL A 62 -26.57 15.83 15.37
N ALA A 63 -25.91 16.73 14.64
CA ALA A 63 -24.51 17.10 14.92
C ALA A 63 -24.37 17.76 16.31
N LEU A 64 -25.30 18.65 16.66
CA LEU A 64 -25.34 19.28 17.96
C LEU A 64 -25.57 18.27 19.10
N ALA A 65 -26.50 17.32 18.91
CA ALA A 65 -26.76 16.28 19.89
C ALA A 65 -25.55 15.35 20.08
N ALA A 66 -24.86 14.99 19.01
CA ALA A 66 -23.62 14.22 19.08
C ALA A 66 -22.51 14.99 19.81
N ALA A 67 -22.33 16.26 19.42
CA ALA A 67 -21.33 17.14 20.06
C ALA A 67 -21.58 17.29 21.56
N HIS A 68 -22.86 17.44 21.97
CA HIS A 68 -23.23 17.55 23.38
C HIS A 68 -22.85 16.29 24.17
N ALA A 69 -23.24 15.10 23.66
CA ALA A 69 -22.91 13.85 24.33
C ALA A 69 -21.39 13.60 24.40
N TRP A 70 -20.65 13.97 23.36
CA TRP A 70 -19.18 13.85 23.37
C TRP A 70 -18.51 14.84 24.31
N GLN A 71 -19.06 16.03 24.48
CA GLN A 71 -18.59 16.98 25.47
C GLN A 71 -18.88 16.51 26.92
N GLU A 72 -20.07 15.92 27.15
CA GLU A 72 -20.36 15.24 28.43
C GLU A 72 -19.33 14.16 28.74
N PHE A 73 -18.96 13.32 27.73
CA PHE A 73 -17.88 12.35 27.88
C PHE A 73 -16.56 13.03 28.27
N ALA A 74 -16.15 14.06 27.52
CA ALA A 74 -14.89 14.76 27.78
C ALA A 74 -14.82 15.37 29.19
N GLY A 75 -15.95 15.89 29.67
CA GLY A 75 -16.05 16.44 31.02
C GLY A 75 -16.02 15.37 32.15
N GLN A 76 -16.42 14.15 31.85
CA GLN A 76 -16.46 13.05 32.79
C GLN A 76 -15.24 12.12 32.70
N ALA A 77 -14.59 12.06 31.53
CA ALA A 77 -13.46 11.19 31.24
C ALA A 77 -12.18 11.73 31.90
N ASN A 78 -11.89 11.26 33.09
CA ASN A 78 -10.64 11.55 33.78
C ASN A 78 -9.66 10.40 33.48
N TRP A 79 -8.82 10.60 32.45
CA TRP A 79 -7.79 9.63 32.13
C TRP A 79 -6.60 9.76 33.10
N SER A 80 -6.26 8.64 33.72
CA SER A 80 -4.99 8.47 34.42
C SER A 80 -4.44 7.09 34.08
N PRO A 81 -3.16 6.96 33.70
CA PRO A 81 -2.60 5.65 33.44
C PRO A 81 -2.69 4.78 34.70
N PRO A 82 -2.97 3.47 34.56
CA PRO A 82 -3.09 2.55 35.72
C PRO A 82 -1.77 2.33 36.45
N GLY A 83 -0.68 2.94 36.01
CA GLY A 83 0.67 2.90 36.56
C GLY A 83 1.70 3.48 35.58
N PRO A 84 2.99 3.47 35.93
CA PRO A 84 4.06 3.87 35.01
C PRO A 84 4.05 3.04 33.73
N ILE A 85 4.15 3.69 32.58
CA ILE A 85 4.20 3.01 31.27
C ILE A 85 5.67 2.70 30.94
N GLU A 86 6.24 1.73 31.63
CA GLU A 86 7.64 1.33 31.47
C GLU A 86 7.81 0.11 30.56
N SER A 87 6.72 -0.48 30.10
CA SER A 87 6.75 -1.68 29.26
C SER A 87 5.63 -1.68 28.24
N VAL A 88 5.79 -2.49 27.21
CA VAL A 88 4.77 -2.75 26.18
C VAL A 88 3.48 -3.25 26.77
N THR A 89 3.56 -4.14 27.74
CA THR A 89 2.39 -4.67 28.42
C THR A 89 1.64 -3.58 29.17
N ALA A 90 2.37 -2.67 29.84
CA ALA A 90 1.79 -1.52 30.52
C ALA A 90 1.13 -0.55 29.52
N ALA A 91 1.83 -0.23 28.40
CA ALA A 91 1.29 0.60 27.32
C ALA A 91 -0.01 0.00 26.75
N ARG A 92 -0.01 -1.32 26.49
CA ARG A 92 -1.20 -2.02 26.01
C ARG A 92 -2.37 -1.93 27.00
N SER A 93 -2.10 -2.18 28.26
CA SER A 93 -3.12 -2.08 29.31
C SER A 93 -3.70 -0.66 29.41
N ALA A 94 -2.87 0.36 29.26
CA ALA A 94 -3.29 1.75 29.25
C ALA A 94 -4.23 2.06 28.06
N VAL A 95 -3.85 1.65 26.85
CA VAL A 95 -4.70 1.83 25.65
C VAL A 95 -6.01 1.04 25.76
N VAL A 96 -5.98 -0.19 26.25
CA VAL A 96 -7.19 -1.00 26.49
C VAL A 96 -8.11 -0.31 27.49
N ALA A 97 -7.58 0.24 28.58
CA ALA A 97 -8.35 0.97 29.57
C ALA A 97 -9.03 2.22 28.97
N ALA A 98 -8.28 3.03 28.21
CA ALA A 98 -8.81 4.22 27.54
C ALA A 98 -9.91 3.85 26.52
N LEU A 99 -9.66 2.84 25.68
CA LEU A 99 -10.66 2.36 24.71
C LEU A 99 -11.89 1.75 25.39
N SER A 100 -11.74 1.10 26.54
CA SER A 100 -12.86 0.59 27.32
C SER A 100 -13.78 1.71 27.80
N MET A 101 -13.24 2.87 28.17
CA MET A 101 -14.04 4.04 28.51
C MET A 101 -14.87 4.52 27.32
N ILE A 102 -14.25 4.64 26.14
CA ILE A 102 -14.95 5.08 24.91
C ILE A 102 -16.02 4.05 24.49
N VAL A 103 -15.71 2.76 24.55
CA VAL A 103 -16.66 1.69 24.21
C VAL A 103 -17.84 1.67 25.20
N THR A 104 -17.58 1.86 26.49
CA THR A 104 -18.62 1.95 27.52
C THR A 104 -19.54 3.14 27.28
N PHE A 105 -18.98 4.30 26.97
CA PHE A 105 -19.74 5.50 26.61
C PHE A 105 -20.63 5.26 25.39
N HIS A 106 -20.08 4.75 24.29
CA HIS A 106 -20.86 4.48 23.07
C HIS A 106 -22.00 3.48 23.32
N ARG A 107 -21.84 2.58 24.27
CA ARG A 107 -22.91 1.64 24.65
C ARG A 107 -23.98 2.28 25.50
N ALA A 108 -23.59 3.09 26.47
CA ALA A 108 -24.53 3.86 27.28
C ALA A 108 -25.35 4.83 26.41
N GLU A 109 -24.69 5.52 25.48
CA GLU A 109 -25.29 6.47 24.54
C GLU A 109 -25.80 5.84 23.23
N ARG A 110 -25.90 4.54 23.17
CA ARG A 110 -26.28 3.82 21.97
C ARG A 110 -27.58 4.30 21.31
N PRO A 111 -28.67 4.58 22.02
CA PRO A 111 -29.87 5.08 21.38
C PRO A 111 -29.60 6.34 20.59
N LEU A 112 -28.86 7.29 21.16
CA LEU A 112 -28.46 8.53 20.49
C LEU A 112 -27.47 8.26 19.36
N MET A 113 -26.39 7.49 19.60
CA MET A 113 -25.35 7.22 18.59
C MET A 113 -25.89 6.48 17.36
N THR A 114 -26.89 5.64 17.52
CA THR A 114 -27.58 5.02 16.38
C THR A 114 -28.29 6.06 15.53
N GLN A 115 -28.98 7.01 16.14
CA GLN A 115 -29.66 8.10 15.44
C GLN A 115 -28.66 9.06 14.76
N VAL A 116 -27.53 9.30 15.42
CA VAL A 116 -26.40 10.07 14.84
C VAL A 116 -25.86 9.35 13.61
N GLY A 117 -25.66 8.06 13.67
CA GLY A 117 -25.22 7.25 12.52
C GLY A 117 -26.17 7.33 11.33
N TYR A 118 -27.47 7.26 11.56
CA TYR A 118 -28.51 7.45 10.53
C TYR A 118 -28.50 8.89 9.97
N GLY A 119 -28.45 9.90 10.82
CA GLY A 119 -28.48 11.30 10.40
C GLY A 119 -27.25 11.70 9.57
N ILE A 120 -26.07 11.18 9.91
CA ILE A 120 -24.83 11.42 9.16
C ILE A 120 -24.83 10.60 7.85
N GLY A 121 -25.40 9.38 7.86
CA GLY A 121 -25.48 8.50 6.69
C GLY A 121 -26.45 9.00 5.60
N ASP A 122 -27.48 9.72 5.98
CA ASP A 122 -28.57 10.20 5.13
C ASP A 122 -28.23 11.45 4.28
N ILE A 123 -26.97 11.87 4.24
CA ILE A 123 -26.53 12.99 3.42
C ILE A 123 -26.63 12.61 1.93
N SER A 124 -27.59 13.19 1.21
CA SER A 124 -27.75 12.96 -0.22
C SER A 124 -26.50 13.39 -1.00
N THR A 125 -26.28 12.78 -2.17
CA THR A 125 -25.15 13.11 -3.05
C THR A 125 -25.18 14.58 -3.51
N ALA A 126 -26.36 15.20 -3.61
CA ALA A 126 -26.50 16.62 -3.93
C ALA A 126 -26.01 17.52 -2.79
N GLU A 127 -26.35 17.18 -1.55
CA GLU A 127 -25.92 17.93 -0.37
C GLU A 127 -24.44 17.75 -0.07
N LYS A 128 -23.86 16.54 -0.34
CA LYS A 128 -22.41 16.33 -0.30
C LYS A 128 -21.67 17.24 -1.29
N ARG A 129 -22.25 17.48 -2.49
CA ARG A 129 -21.69 18.43 -3.48
C ARG A 129 -21.79 19.88 -3.00
N GLN A 130 -22.87 20.27 -2.35
CA GLN A 130 -23.02 21.61 -1.80
C GLN A 130 -22.08 21.86 -0.62
N LEU A 131 -21.86 20.85 0.22
CA LEU A 131 -20.85 20.89 1.30
C LEU A 131 -19.42 21.02 0.73
N ALA A 132 -19.11 20.28 -0.33
CA ALA A 132 -17.81 20.37 -0.98
C ALA A 132 -17.58 21.71 -1.71
N ALA A 133 -18.65 22.35 -2.18
CA ALA A 133 -18.59 23.66 -2.85
C ALA A 133 -18.49 24.85 -1.90
N GLY A 134 -18.38 24.61 -0.57
CA GLY A 134 -18.30 25.69 0.43
C GLY A 134 -19.60 26.50 0.57
N SER A 135 -20.67 26.07 -0.09
CA SER A 135 -21.95 26.79 -0.11
C SER A 135 -22.88 26.33 1.01
N GLY A 136 -22.79 27.00 2.16
CA GLY A 136 -23.95 27.42 2.89
C GLY A 136 -24.83 26.42 3.64
N LEU A 137 -24.41 25.16 3.88
CA LEU A 137 -25.14 24.22 4.73
C LEU A 137 -24.71 24.28 6.22
N LEU A 138 -23.53 24.81 6.48
CA LEU A 138 -23.17 25.23 7.84
C LEU A 138 -23.72 26.63 8.06
N PRO A 139 -24.28 26.92 9.21
CA PRO A 139 -24.48 28.30 9.61
C PRO A 139 -23.14 29.03 9.42
N PRO A 140 -23.07 30.13 8.67
CA PRO A 140 -21.79 30.79 8.36
C PRO A 140 -21.02 31.26 9.61
N ASP A 141 -21.61 31.13 10.77
CA ASP A 141 -21.14 31.68 12.04
C ASP A 141 -21.09 30.62 13.16
N TRP A 142 -20.61 29.39 12.88
CA TRP A 142 -20.24 28.48 13.98
C TRP A 142 -19.26 29.22 14.90
N PRO A 143 -19.56 29.37 16.21
CA PRO A 143 -18.68 30.11 17.09
C PRO A 143 -17.30 29.47 17.14
N ASP A 144 -16.25 30.28 17.09
CA ASP A 144 -14.87 29.84 17.26
C ASP A 144 -14.59 29.56 18.76
N SER A 145 -15.35 28.60 19.27
CA SER A 145 -15.27 28.07 20.63
C SER A 145 -14.91 26.60 20.59
N PRO A 146 -14.36 26.01 21.65
CA PRO A 146 -14.14 24.56 21.72
C PRO A 146 -15.40 23.77 21.42
N TRP A 147 -16.56 24.24 21.88
CA TRP A 147 -17.84 23.60 21.64
C TRP A 147 -18.31 23.71 20.19
N GLY A 148 -18.18 24.88 19.57
CA GLY A 148 -18.49 25.08 18.16
C GLY A 148 -17.59 24.20 17.24
N ARG A 149 -16.31 24.05 17.58
CA ARG A 149 -15.41 23.13 16.84
C ARG A 149 -15.84 21.67 16.96
N VAL A 150 -16.25 21.20 18.13
CA VAL A 150 -16.76 19.83 18.32
C VAL A 150 -18.05 19.62 17.54
N ALA A 151 -18.96 20.60 17.51
CA ALA A 151 -20.19 20.51 16.73
C ALA A 151 -19.92 20.51 15.22
N ALA A 152 -18.99 21.34 14.76
CA ALA A 152 -18.56 21.34 13.35
C ALA A 152 -17.89 20.01 12.94
N ALA A 153 -17.06 19.44 13.81
CA ALA A 153 -16.45 18.12 13.58
C ALA A 153 -17.52 17.03 13.51
N ALA A 154 -18.51 17.04 14.42
CA ALA A 154 -19.64 16.13 14.40
C ALA A 154 -20.47 16.24 13.11
N TRP A 155 -20.67 17.45 12.61
CA TRP A 155 -21.31 17.68 11.31
C TRP A 155 -20.60 16.97 10.17
N HIS A 156 -19.28 16.97 10.18
CA HIS A 156 -18.46 16.26 9.19
C HIS A 156 -18.29 14.75 9.49
N GLY A 157 -18.99 14.22 10.50
CA GLY A 157 -18.90 12.81 10.89
C GLY A 157 -17.57 12.46 11.57
N ARG A 158 -16.90 13.43 12.21
CA ARG A 158 -15.63 13.22 12.92
C ARG A 158 -15.86 13.24 14.42
N CYS A 159 -15.17 12.31 15.10
CA CYS A 159 -15.19 12.19 16.56
C CYS A 159 -13.91 12.78 17.16
N ASP A 160 -13.66 14.07 16.93
CA ASP A 160 -12.42 14.74 17.36
C ASP A 160 -12.23 14.67 18.90
N VAL A 161 -13.32 14.66 19.69
CA VAL A 161 -13.26 14.53 21.15
C VAL A 161 -12.57 13.24 21.59
N PHE A 162 -12.88 12.12 20.96
CA PHE A 162 -12.23 10.84 21.27
C PHE A 162 -10.79 10.80 20.75
N SER A 163 -10.53 11.45 19.62
CA SER A 163 -9.18 11.65 19.12
C SER A 163 -8.34 12.46 20.11
N ASP A 164 -8.88 13.57 20.60
CA ASP A 164 -8.21 14.41 21.58
C ASP A 164 -8.01 13.71 22.94
N PHE A 165 -8.98 12.89 23.35
CA PHE A 165 -8.87 12.05 24.55
C PHE A 165 -7.79 10.95 24.39
N LEU A 166 -7.71 10.31 23.22
CA LEU A 166 -6.72 9.26 22.96
C LEU A 166 -5.29 9.79 22.74
N ARG A 167 -5.14 11.00 22.23
CA ARG A 167 -3.84 11.58 21.88
C ARG A 167 -2.84 11.57 23.03
N PRO A 168 -3.14 12.08 24.24
CA PRO A 168 -2.22 12.00 25.36
C PRO A 168 -1.91 10.54 25.76
N VAL A 169 -2.91 9.64 25.75
CA VAL A 169 -2.71 8.22 26.04
C VAL A 169 -1.72 7.58 25.08
N LEU A 170 -1.89 7.84 23.78
CA LEU A 170 -1.00 7.30 22.75
C LEU A 170 0.37 7.96 22.81
N ARG A 171 0.46 9.24 23.14
CA ARG A 171 1.74 9.94 23.36
C ARG A 171 2.51 9.32 24.52
N ASP A 172 1.90 9.18 25.68
CA ASP A 172 2.54 8.59 26.86
C ASP A 172 3.04 7.15 26.58
N CYS A 173 2.23 6.38 25.81
CA CYS A 173 2.65 5.05 25.36
C CYS A 173 3.80 5.10 24.35
N THR A 174 3.86 6.10 23.48
CA THR A 174 4.90 6.22 22.45
C THR A 174 6.21 6.76 23.00
N GLU A 175 6.18 7.73 23.88
CA GLU A 175 7.39 8.27 24.54
C GLU A 175 8.16 7.19 25.30
N SER A 176 7.43 6.24 25.89
CA SER A 176 8.04 5.14 26.66
C SER A 176 8.50 3.96 25.79
N VAL A 177 8.02 3.80 24.58
CA VAL A 177 8.11 2.54 23.82
C VAL A 177 8.48 2.71 22.35
N THR A 178 8.29 3.90 21.72
CA THR A 178 8.50 4.10 20.28
C THR A 178 9.02 5.49 19.90
N TYR A 179 9.36 5.67 18.62
CA TYR A 179 9.81 6.92 18.02
C TYR A 179 8.76 7.57 17.09
N LEU A 180 7.47 7.44 17.43
CA LEU A 180 6.43 8.13 16.66
C LEU A 180 6.52 9.65 16.86
N VAL A 181 6.37 10.41 15.78
CA VAL A 181 6.25 11.86 15.86
C VAL A 181 4.83 12.27 16.17
N GLU A 182 4.63 13.48 16.70
CA GLU A 182 3.31 13.98 17.14
C GLU A 182 2.22 13.91 16.05
N SER A 183 2.58 14.15 14.78
CA SER A 183 1.63 14.01 13.66
C SER A 183 1.11 12.57 13.50
N ASP A 184 1.93 11.57 13.77
CA ASP A 184 1.55 10.16 13.70
C ASP A 184 0.64 9.78 14.87
N VAL A 185 0.93 10.31 16.05
CA VAL A 185 0.08 10.14 17.23
C VAL A 185 -1.31 10.71 16.98
N ALA A 186 -1.39 11.93 16.42
CA ALA A 186 -2.65 12.57 16.09
C ALA A 186 -3.45 11.78 15.02
N GLU A 187 -2.78 11.30 13.97
CA GLU A 187 -3.42 10.49 12.93
C GLU A 187 -3.87 9.13 13.47
N SER A 188 -3.07 8.50 14.33
CA SER A 188 -3.41 7.24 14.99
C SER A 188 -4.60 7.39 15.91
N ALA A 189 -4.66 8.48 16.69
CA ALA A 189 -5.78 8.79 17.58
C ALA A 189 -7.07 9.02 16.79
N SER A 190 -7.04 9.79 15.71
CA SER A 190 -8.19 10.03 14.84
C SER A 190 -8.73 8.74 14.23
N ARG A 191 -7.85 7.89 13.71
CA ARG A 191 -8.25 6.61 13.11
C ARG A 191 -8.79 5.62 14.14
N LEU A 192 -8.16 5.55 15.30
CA LEU A 192 -8.61 4.66 16.37
C LEU A 192 -9.98 5.09 16.89
N SER A 193 -10.21 6.40 17.02
CA SER A 193 -11.51 6.98 17.33
C SER A 193 -12.58 6.57 16.32
N ASP A 194 -12.33 6.75 15.02
CA ASP A 194 -13.25 6.40 13.94
C ASP A 194 -13.58 4.90 13.91
N VAL A 195 -12.55 4.06 14.04
CA VAL A 195 -12.73 2.60 14.05
C VAL A 195 -13.52 2.17 15.28
N THR A 196 -13.26 2.78 16.45
CA THR A 196 -13.98 2.49 17.69
C THR A 196 -15.45 2.85 17.54
N PHE A 197 -15.77 4.04 17.04
CA PHE A 197 -17.15 4.47 16.78
C PHE A 197 -17.89 3.50 15.85
N ARG A 198 -17.31 3.16 14.70
CA ARG A 198 -17.91 2.22 13.74
C ARG A 198 -18.08 0.82 14.32
N THR A 199 -17.11 0.34 15.11
CA THR A 199 -17.18 -0.96 15.75
C THR A 199 -18.31 -0.99 16.78
N CYS A 200 -18.46 0.07 17.59
CA CYS A 200 -19.52 0.16 18.58
C CYS A 200 -20.92 0.26 17.94
N LEU A 201 -21.05 0.88 16.75
CA LEU A 201 -22.31 0.90 16.01
C LEU A 201 -22.65 -0.50 15.45
N ALA A 202 -21.66 -1.26 14.98
CA ALA A 202 -21.84 -2.56 14.36
C ALA A 202 -21.96 -3.68 15.38
N ASP A 203 -21.17 -3.64 16.47
CA ASP A 203 -21.13 -4.66 17.52
C ASP A 203 -22.02 -4.31 18.71
N ARG A 204 -23.18 -4.97 18.77
CA ARG A 204 -24.23 -4.63 19.70
C ARG A 204 -24.02 -5.09 21.14
N ASP A 205 -23.36 -6.24 21.40
CA ASP A 205 -23.39 -6.90 22.70
C ASP A 205 -22.09 -7.59 23.16
N GLY A 206 -20.96 -7.45 22.42
CA GLY A 206 -19.68 -8.05 22.81
C GLY A 206 -19.14 -7.49 24.14
N PRO A 207 -18.44 -8.25 24.98
CA PRO A 207 -17.84 -7.71 26.21
C PRO A 207 -16.94 -6.51 25.91
N VAL A 208 -17.05 -5.43 26.71
CA VAL A 208 -16.32 -4.15 26.52
C VAL A 208 -14.82 -4.41 26.40
N ASP A 209 -14.27 -5.20 27.30
CA ASP A 209 -12.85 -5.51 27.38
C ASP A 209 -12.34 -6.24 26.13
N ILE A 210 -13.17 -7.08 25.52
CA ILE A 210 -12.80 -7.83 24.31
C ILE A 210 -12.75 -6.88 23.09
N VAL A 211 -13.75 -6.01 22.96
CA VAL A 211 -13.77 -5.01 21.88
C VAL A 211 -12.59 -4.05 22.05
N ALA A 212 -12.33 -3.56 23.26
CA ALA A 212 -11.22 -2.66 23.54
C ALA A 212 -9.85 -3.32 23.28
N ARG A 213 -9.66 -4.57 23.66
CA ARG A 213 -8.42 -5.35 23.35
C ARG A 213 -8.23 -5.55 21.86
N GLY A 214 -9.30 -5.86 21.11
CA GLY A 214 -9.24 -5.98 19.66
C GLY A 214 -8.84 -4.67 18.98
N LEU A 215 -9.40 -3.54 19.43
CA LEU A 215 -9.06 -2.21 18.93
C LEU A 215 -7.63 -1.79 19.32
N ALA A 216 -7.20 -2.08 20.56
CA ALA A 216 -5.83 -1.85 20.99
C ALA A 216 -4.83 -2.68 20.17
N ALA A 217 -5.15 -3.95 19.90
CA ALA A 217 -4.31 -4.79 19.05
C ALA A 217 -4.15 -4.20 17.64
N LEU A 218 -5.22 -3.66 17.04
CA LEU A 218 -5.16 -2.96 15.76
C LEU A 218 -4.15 -1.80 15.77
N TRP A 219 -4.16 -0.99 16.83
CA TRP A 219 -3.22 0.11 16.96
C TRP A 219 -1.79 -0.38 17.19
N PHE A 220 -1.58 -1.33 18.12
CA PHE A 220 -0.26 -1.87 18.44
C PHE A 220 0.42 -2.50 17.22
N GLU A 221 -0.30 -3.24 16.41
CA GLU A 221 0.26 -3.87 15.22
C GLU A 221 0.64 -2.90 14.13
N ARG A 222 -0.10 -1.82 14.01
CA ARG A 222 0.12 -0.86 12.97
C ARG A 222 1.18 0.16 13.31
N ASP A 223 1.13 0.69 14.52
CA ASP A 223 1.86 1.89 14.91
C ASP A 223 3.02 1.58 15.89
N LEU A 224 2.97 0.43 16.60
CA LEU A 224 3.96 0.03 17.60
C LEU A 224 4.75 -1.25 17.24
N THR A 225 4.85 -1.56 15.98
CA THR A 225 5.48 -2.79 15.45
C THR A 225 6.98 -2.98 15.78
N ARG A 226 7.59 -2.08 16.56
CA ARG A 226 8.97 -2.28 17.10
C ARG A 226 9.07 -3.29 18.22
N LEU A 227 7.94 -3.86 18.63
CA LEU A 227 7.87 -4.83 19.72
C LEU A 227 8.01 -6.26 19.22
N ALA A 228 8.97 -6.47 18.32
CA ALA A 228 9.17 -7.69 17.55
C ALA A 228 9.14 -9.01 18.33
N GLY A 229 9.41 -8.99 19.65
CA GLY A 229 9.38 -10.20 20.47
C GLY A 229 8.01 -10.55 21.09
N ALA A 230 7.11 -9.59 21.23
CA ALA A 230 5.82 -9.78 21.93
C ALA A 230 4.64 -9.88 20.95
N LEU A 231 4.75 -9.30 19.75
CA LEU A 231 3.69 -9.20 18.76
C LEU A 231 3.10 -10.54 18.27
N PRO A 232 3.87 -11.59 17.92
CA PRO A 232 3.29 -12.84 17.47
C PRO A 232 2.35 -13.48 18.50
N ARG A 233 2.70 -13.39 19.79
CA ARG A 233 1.87 -13.91 20.88
C ARG A 233 0.63 -13.05 21.13
N ASP A 234 0.74 -11.77 20.92
CA ASP A 234 -0.32 -10.81 21.14
C ASP A 234 -1.34 -10.76 20.00
N LEU A 235 -0.89 -10.97 18.75
CA LEU A 235 -1.75 -11.27 17.61
C LEU A 235 -2.59 -12.52 17.89
N GLU A 236 -1.95 -13.58 18.34
CA GLU A 236 -2.60 -14.83 18.70
C GLU A 236 -3.64 -14.65 19.80
N SER A 237 -3.35 -13.82 20.81
CA SER A 237 -4.27 -13.49 21.90
C SER A 237 -5.43 -12.59 21.45
N GLY A 238 -5.16 -11.58 20.62
CA GLY A 238 -6.17 -10.69 20.02
C GLY A 238 -7.13 -11.44 19.09
N GLU A 239 -6.59 -12.35 18.27
CA GLU A 239 -7.37 -13.24 17.43
C GLU A 239 -8.20 -14.24 18.22
N THR A 240 -7.61 -14.86 19.23
CA THR A 240 -8.31 -15.80 20.09
C THR A 240 -9.46 -15.10 20.81
N ALA A 241 -9.29 -13.84 21.19
CA ALA A 241 -10.35 -13.02 21.77
C ALA A 241 -11.44 -12.69 20.74
N LEU A 242 -11.07 -12.19 19.55
CA LEU A 242 -12.03 -11.89 18.46
C LEU A 242 -12.72 -13.16 17.95
N ALA A 243 -12.00 -14.26 17.80
CA ALA A 243 -12.54 -15.56 17.42
C ALA A 243 -13.42 -16.19 18.54
N ALA A 244 -13.13 -15.93 19.81
CA ALA A 244 -13.98 -16.37 20.92
C ALA A 244 -15.29 -15.57 20.99
N VAL A 245 -15.25 -14.26 20.66
CA VAL A 245 -16.47 -13.44 20.51
C VAL A 245 -17.30 -13.93 19.34
N ALA A 246 -16.67 -14.17 18.19
CA ALA A 246 -17.35 -14.67 16.99
C ALA A 246 -17.98 -16.06 17.22
N ARG A 247 -17.28 -16.97 17.91
CA ARG A 247 -17.78 -18.33 18.20
C ARG A 247 -18.88 -18.39 19.26
N ARG A 248 -18.98 -17.42 20.13
CA ARG A 248 -20.05 -17.35 21.16
C ARG A 248 -21.35 -16.78 20.61
N ARG A 249 -21.35 -16.31 19.36
CA ARG A 249 -22.54 -15.71 18.74
C ARG A 249 -23.12 -16.62 17.68
N THR A 250 -24.44 -16.71 17.73
CA THR A 250 -25.28 -17.32 16.69
C THR A 250 -25.46 -16.40 15.47
N ASP A 251 -24.72 -15.28 15.37
CA ASP A 251 -24.81 -14.33 14.24
C ASP A 251 -23.64 -14.53 13.27
N PRO A 252 -23.86 -15.18 12.12
CA PRO A 252 -22.85 -15.41 11.10
C PRO A 252 -22.23 -14.12 10.52
N ARG A 253 -22.97 -13.01 10.50
CA ARG A 253 -22.45 -11.71 10.05
C ARG A 253 -21.42 -11.14 11.02
N ALA A 254 -21.65 -11.30 12.33
CA ALA A 254 -20.68 -10.85 13.33
C ALA A 254 -19.37 -11.65 13.22
N GLU A 255 -19.46 -12.95 12.96
CA GLU A 255 -18.28 -13.79 12.71
C GLU A 255 -17.51 -13.36 11.46
N ALA A 256 -18.21 -13.13 10.34
CA ALA A 256 -17.62 -12.67 9.09
C ALA A 256 -16.94 -11.29 9.24
N ASN A 257 -17.56 -10.36 9.97
CA ASN A 257 -16.96 -9.05 10.28
C ASN A 257 -15.70 -9.18 11.15
N ALA A 258 -15.71 -10.01 12.18
CA ALA A 258 -14.55 -10.23 13.05
C ALA A 258 -13.38 -10.84 12.27
N SER A 259 -13.64 -11.83 11.42
CA SER A 259 -12.64 -12.42 10.54
C SER A 259 -12.07 -11.40 9.55
N ALA A 260 -12.90 -10.52 8.98
CA ALA A 260 -12.45 -9.44 8.09
C ALA A 260 -11.53 -8.43 8.80
N VAL A 261 -11.74 -8.18 10.08
CA VAL A 261 -10.85 -7.32 10.89
C VAL A 261 -9.48 -7.98 11.04
N VAL A 262 -9.42 -9.26 11.39
CA VAL A 262 -8.17 -10.02 11.51
C VAL A 262 -7.38 -9.97 10.19
N VAL A 263 -8.03 -10.19 9.05
CA VAL A 263 -7.39 -10.13 7.74
C VAL A 263 -6.77 -8.76 7.47
N ARG A 264 -7.48 -7.67 7.77
CA ARG A 264 -6.94 -6.32 7.58
C ARG A 264 -5.71 -6.07 8.43
N VAL A 265 -5.73 -6.51 9.68
CA VAL A 265 -4.58 -6.41 10.59
C VAL A 265 -3.37 -7.13 10.04
N LEU A 266 -3.53 -8.38 9.61
CA LEU A 266 -2.45 -9.18 9.03
C LEU A 266 -1.90 -8.54 7.74
N LEU A 267 -2.78 -7.98 6.90
CA LEU A 267 -2.38 -7.26 5.69
C LEU A 267 -1.59 -5.98 6.00
N GLU A 268 -2.00 -5.21 7.02
CA GLU A 268 -1.29 -3.99 7.41
C GLU A 268 0.05 -4.29 8.06
N ALA A 269 0.12 -5.29 8.93
CA ALA A 269 1.37 -5.75 9.52
C ALA A 269 2.36 -6.27 8.46
N GLY A 270 1.83 -6.83 7.37
CA GLY A 270 2.65 -7.35 6.26
C GLY A 270 3.49 -8.55 6.65
N THR A 271 3.03 -9.35 7.60
CA THR A 271 3.69 -10.56 8.11
C THR A 271 2.69 -11.73 8.13
N LEU A 272 3.17 -12.94 8.44
CA LEU A 272 2.32 -14.13 8.58
C LEU A 272 1.44 -14.39 7.33
N HIS A 273 2.03 -14.27 6.14
CA HIS A 273 1.31 -14.29 4.87
C HIS A 273 0.45 -15.52 4.66
N HIS A 274 0.93 -16.72 5.00
CA HIS A 274 0.16 -17.97 4.90
C HIS A 274 -1.10 -17.93 5.77
N ARG A 275 -0.97 -17.44 7.00
CA ARG A 275 -2.10 -17.27 7.92
C ARG A 275 -3.10 -16.24 7.39
N CYS A 276 -2.60 -15.12 6.84
CA CYS A 276 -3.42 -14.09 6.23
C CYS A 276 -4.28 -14.65 5.08
N VAL A 277 -3.71 -15.46 4.20
CA VAL A 277 -4.45 -16.11 3.10
C VAL A 277 -5.52 -17.06 3.65
N ARG A 278 -5.20 -17.87 4.66
CA ARG A 278 -6.16 -18.81 5.26
C ARG A 278 -7.35 -18.07 5.89
N GLU A 279 -7.10 -17.02 6.67
CA GLU A 279 -8.17 -16.23 7.30
C GLU A 279 -8.96 -15.43 6.24
N ALA A 280 -8.33 -14.95 5.19
CA ALA A 280 -9.02 -14.27 4.10
C ALA A 280 -9.95 -15.21 3.32
N ARG A 281 -9.53 -16.46 3.05
CA ARG A 281 -10.39 -17.49 2.45
C ARG A 281 -11.60 -17.80 3.35
N ARG A 282 -11.35 -17.92 4.67
CA ARG A 282 -12.43 -18.12 5.65
C ARG A 282 -13.41 -16.95 5.63
N THR A 283 -12.93 -15.71 5.62
CA THR A 283 -13.77 -14.51 5.56
C THR A 283 -14.67 -14.50 4.33
N VAL A 284 -14.13 -14.82 3.16
CA VAL A 284 -14.92 -14.94 1.92
C VAL A 284 -15.97 -16.01 2.04
N SER A 285 -15.60 -17.22 2.54
CA SER A 285 -16.54 -18.32 2.75
C SER A 285 -17.68 -17.97 3.72
N LEU A 286 -17.39 -17.26 4.80
CA LEU A 286 -18.41 -16.80 5.74
C LEU A 286 -19.41 -15.83 5.07
N TRP A 287 -18.95 -14.89 4.26
CA TRP A 287 -19.83 -13.99 3.54
C TRP A 287 -20.62 -14.65 2.42
N GLN A 288 -20.06 -15.67 1.74
CA GLN A 288 -20.76 -16.43 0.71
C GLN A 288 -21.87 -17.34 1.26
N ASN A 289 -21.66 -17.91 2.45
CA ASN A 289 -22.53 -18.91 3.05
C ASN A 289 -23.42 -18.34 4.16
N LEU A 290 -23.77 -17.04 4.10
CA LEU A 290 -24.74 -16.49 5.04
C LEU A 290 -26.07 -17.23 4.92
N PRO A 291 -26.67 -17.68 6.06
CA PRO A 291 -27.93 -18.40 6.03
C PRO A 291 -29.06 -17.61 5.36
N ALA A 292 -29.95 -18.31 4.66
CA ALA A 292 -31.10 -17.70 4.01
C ALA A 292 -32.00 -16.90 4.98
N GLU A 293 -32.08 -17.32 6.24
CA GLU A 293 -32.78 -16.61 7.32
C GLU A 293 -32.14 -15.26 7.67
N ALA A 294 -30.80 -15.17 7.57
CA ALA A 294 -30.08 -13.92 7.72
C ALA A 294 -30.36 -12.98 6.53
N ASN A 295 -30.58 -13.55 5.34
CA ASN A 295 -30.97 -12.81 4.14
C ASN A 295 -32.43 -12.35 4.22
N ALA A 296 -33.36 -13.18 4.72
CA ALA A 296 -34.78 -12.82 4.90
C ALA A 296 -34.97 -11.66 5.91
N ARG A 297 -34.14 -11.57 6.95
CA ARG A 297 -34.10 -10.39 7.83
C ARG A 297 -33.50 -9.16 7.17
N ALA A 298 -32.65 -9.35 6.14
CA ALA A 298 -32.09 -8.28 5.34
C ALA A 298 -33.09 -7.75 4.32
N ASP A 299 -33.96 -8.60 3.79
CA ASP A 299 -35.02 -8.19 2.85
C ASP A 299 -36.08 -7.29 3.52
N ALA A 300 -36.20 -7.35 4.85
CA ALA A 300 -36.96 -6.38 5.64
C ALA A 300 -36.26 -4.99 5.78
N MET A 301 -34.98 -4.90 5.41
CA MET A 301 -34.20 -3.67 5.33
C MET A 301 -33.56 -3.56 3.94
N PRO A 302 -34.08 -2.75 3.01
CA PRO A 302 -33.67 -2.74 1.60
C PRO A 302 -32.17 -2.57 1.34
N ASP A 303 -31.42 -1.99 2.31
CA ASP A 303 -29.98 -1.74 2.22
C ASP A 303 -29.09 -2.90 2.73
N ALA A 304 -29.63 -3.86 3.46
CA ALA A 304 -28.79 -4.87 4.13
C ALA A 304 -28.14 -5.84 3.13
N ALA A 305 -28.87 -6.29 2.11
CA ALA A 305 -28.35 -7.16 1.05
C ALA A 305 -27.28 -6.43 0.19
N GLY A 306 -27.44 -5.13 -0.01
CA GLY A 306 -26.42 -4.29 -0.66
C GLY A 306 -25.13 -4.21 0.16
N HIS A 307 -25.24 -4.06 1.47
CA HIS A 307 -24.09 -4.04 2.39
C HIS A 307 -23.34 -5.38 2.45
N ASP A 308 -24.05 -6.49 2.48
CA ASP A 308 -23.43 -7.82 2.51
C ASP A 308 -22.63 -8.10 1.23
N ARG A 309 -23.16 -7.70 0.05
CA ARG A 309 -22.41 -7.77 -1.22
C ARG A 309 -21.18 -6.87 -1.20
N GLN A 310 -21.27 -5.66 -0.65
CA GLN A 310 -20.11 -4.79 -0.51
C GLN A 310 -19.04 -5.44 0.39
N ARG A 311 -19.45 -6.06 1.50
CA ARG A 311 -18.55 -6.79 2.41
C ARG A 311 -17.89 -7.99 1.74
N LEU A 312 -18.65 -8.75 0.95
CA LEU A 312 -18.10 -9.87 0.17
C LEU A 312 -17.07 -9.37 -0.87
N SER A 313 -17.37 -8.28 -1.59
CA SER A 313 -16.41 -7.68 -2.52
C SER A 313 -15.14 -7.21 -1.81
N ASP A 314 -15.26 -6.59 -0.64
CA ASP A 314 -14.10 -6.16 0.16
C ASP A 314 -13.30 -7.37 0.67
N ALA A 315 -13.95 -8.42 1.14
CA ALA A 315 -13.31 -9.65 1.60
C ALA A 315 -12.55 -10.35 0.46
N ALA A 316 -13.16 -10.46 -0.71
CA ALA A 316 -12.54 -11.01 -1.91
C ALA A 316 -11.31 -10.17 -2.34
N SER A 317 -11.42 -8.83 -2.29
CA SER A 317 -10.29 -7.94 -2.57
C SER A 317 -9.12 -8.14 -1.60
N HIS A 318 -9.41 -8.32 -0.32
CA HIS A 318 -8.39 -8.61 0.70
C HIS A 318 -7.76 -10.00 0.51
N LEU A 319 -8.56 -11.02 0.13
CA LEU A 319 -8.04 -12.34 -0.22
C LEU A 319 -7.06 -12.24 -1.39
N GLY A 320 -7.43 -11.50 -2.44
CA GLY A 320 -6.54 -11.29 -3.59
C GLY A 320 -5.21 -10.63 -3.19
N LEU A 321 -5.26 -9.61 -2.32
CA LEU A 321 -4.05 -8.95 -1.83
C LEU A 321 -3.19 -9.88 -0.96
N ALA A 322 -3.82 -10.68 -0.08
CA ALA A 322 -3.12 -11.65 0.75
C ALA A 322 -2.43 -12.73 -0.12
N ALA A 323 -3.16 -13.28 -1.09
CA ALA A 323 -2.64 -14.28 -2.02
C ALA A 323 -1.49 -13.74 -2.88
N ALA A 324 -1.62 -12.53 -3.42
CA ALA A 324 -0.57 -11.89 -4.22
C ALA A 324 0.72 -11.66 -3.40
N ARG A 325 0.60 -11.20 -2.15
CA ARG A 325 1.76 -11.03 -1.25
C ARG A 325 2.39 -12.36 -0.86
N TYR A 326 1.59 -13.40 -0.69
CA TYR A 326 2.10 -14.74 -0.45
C TYR A 326 2.81 -15.31 -1.68
N GLY A 327 2.37 -14.94 -2.89
CA GLY A 327 2.89 -15.39 -4.18
C GLY A 327 1.93 -16.28 -4.98
N ASP A 328 0.74 -16.56 -4.45
CA ASP A 328 -0.33 -17.33 -5.12
C ASP A 328 -1.11 -16.40 -6.08
N ARG A 329 -0.56 -16.23 -7.28
CA ARG A 329 -1.11 -15.32 -8.30
C ARG A 329 -2.46 -15.78 -8.82
N ARG A 330 -2.67 -17.09 -8.94
CA ARG A 330 -3.93 -17.66 -9.40
C ARG A 330 -5.07 -17.33 -8.43
N SER A 331 -4.90 -17.65 -7.15
CA SER A 331 -5.89 -17.28 -6.13
C SER A 331 -6.07 -15.76 -6.04
N ALA A 332 -5.04 -14.96 -6.28
CA ALA A 332 -5.15 -13.51 -6.32
C ALA A 332 -6.04 -13.04 -7.46
N ALA A 333 -5.82 -13.55 -8.69
CA ALA A 333 -6.63 -13.22 -9.87
C ALA A 333 -8.10 -13.62 -9.65
N GLU A 334 -8.35 -14.86 -9.26
CA GLU A 334 -9.69 -15.40 -9.00
C GLU A 334 -10.45 -14.56 -7.95
N ALA A 335 -9.76 -14.16 -6.88
CA ALA A 335 -10.33 -13.35 -5.81
C ALA A 335 -10.67 -11.92 -6.27
N TRP A 336 -9.79 -11.28 -7.05
CA TRP A 336 -10.06 -9.93 -7.57
C TRP A 336 -11.13 -9.94 -8.65
N GLU A 337 -11.20 -10.96 -9.50
CA GLU A 337 -12.31 -11.13 -10.45
C GLU A 337 -13.65 -11.36 -9.72
N MET A 338 -13.65 -12.14 -8.61
CA MET A 338 -14.81 -12.27 -7.74
C MET A 338 -15.21 -10.91 -7.16
N SER A 339 -14.26 -10.16 -6.61
CA SER A 339 -14.51 -8.81 -6.06
C SER A 339 -15.16 -7.90 -7.10
N ARG A 340 -14.67 -7.92 -8.35
CA ARG A 340 -15.21 -7.16 -9.48
C ARG A 340 -16.63 -7.56 -9.82
N ARG A 341 -16.86 -8.87 -10.05
CA ARG A 341 -18.19 -9.40 -10.38
C ARG A 341 -19.25 -9.06 -9.34
N VAL A 342 -18.90 -9.20 -8.05
CA VAL A 342 -19.81 -8.86 -6.94
C VAL A 342 -20.11 -7.37 -6.92
N ALA A 343 -19.13 -6.50 -7.21
CA ALA A 343 -19.32 -5.06 -7.28
C ALA A 343 -20.14 -4.63 -8.51
N GLU A 344 -20.05 -5.34 -9.64
CA GLU A 344 -20.85 -5.12 -10.85
C GLU A 344 -22.32 -5.50 -10.65
N GLN A 345 -22.59 -6.56 -9.88
CA GLN A 345 -23.94 -7.05 -9.57
C GLN A 345 -24.67 -6.23 -8.49
N GLY A 346 -23.96 -5.36 -7.78
CA GLY A 346 -24.52 -4.49 -6.74
C GLY A 346 -25.46 -3.41 -7.31
N LEU A 347 -26.40 -2.93 -6.48
CA LEU A 347 -27.25 -1.80 -6.80
C LEU A 347 -26.40 -0.56 -7.14
N GLY A 348 -26.41 -0.14 -8.41
CA GLY A 348 -25.77 1.08 -8.87
C GLY A 348 -24.31 0.99 -9.30
N ARG A 349 -23.77 -0.20 -9.62
CA ARG A 349 -22.38 -0.43 -10.06
C ARG A 349 -21.39 0.37 -9.19
N ASP A 350 -20.81 -0.25 -8.18
CA ASP A 350 -19.82 0.41 -7.31
C ASP A 350 -18.49 0.63 -8.05
N ARG A 351 -18.43 1.76 -8.79
CA ARG A 351 -17.27 2.14 -9.60
C ARG A 351 -15.96 2.16 -8.81
N SER A 352 -16.02 2.48 -7.51
CA SER A 352 -14.82 2.54 -6.67
C SER A 352 -14.25 1.14 -6.38
N ARG A 353 -15.12 0.14 -6.14
CA ARG A 353 -14.70 -1.26 -5.92
C ARG A 353 -14.28 -1.94 -7.21
N ILE A 354 -14.98 -1.70 -8.31
CA ILE A 354 -14.60 -2.17 -9.64
C ILE A 354 -13.19 -1.64 -9.96
N ALA A 355 -12.98 -0.32 -9.88
CA ALA A 355 -11.69 0.30 -10.13
C ALA A 355 -10.56 -0.24 -9.22
N ARG A 356 -10.87 -0.65 -7.97
CA ARG A 356 -9.89 -1.29 -7.09
C ARG A 356 -9.50 -2.69 -7.58
N ALA A 357 -10.47 -3.49 -7.98
CA ALA A 357 -10.22 -4.83 -8.50
C ALA A 357 -9.43 -4.76 -9.82
N ASP A 358 -9.83 -3.88 -10.73
CA ASP A 358 -9.16 -3.67 -12.03
C ASP A 358 -7.73 -3.14 -11.85
N ASN A 359 -7.47 -2.24 -10.88
CA ASN A 359 -6.12 -1.80 -10.53
C ASN A 359 -5.21 -2.97 -10.15
N ASN A 360 -5.71 -3.88 -9.32
CA ASN A 360 -4.92 -5.03 -8.85
C ASN A 360 -4.73 -6.08 -9.95
N LEU A 361 -5.74 -6.31 -10.78
CA LEU A 361 -5.65 -7.17 -11.96
C LEU A 361 -4.68 -6.61 -13.00
N ALA A 362 -4.64 -5.29 -13.21
CA ALA A 362 -3.66 -4.64 -14.07
C ALA A 362 -2.22 -4.83 -13.55
N ALA A 363 -1.99 -4.65 -12.24
CA ALA A 363 -0.69 -4.90 -11.64
C ALA A 363 -0.24 -6.35 -11.88
N LEU A 364 -1.12 -7.33 -11.64
CA LEU A 364 -0.84 -8.74 -11.87
C LEU A 364 -0.59 -9.04 -13.36
N ALA A 365 -1.36 -8.44 -14.26
CA ALA A 365 -1.19 -8.59 -15.70
C ALA A 365 0.20 -8.10 -16.16
N ALA A 366 0.66 -6.96 -15.64
CA ALA A 366 2.01 -6.47 -15.93
C ALA A 366 3.10 -7.42 -15.42
N GLU A 367 2.96 -7.93 -14.20
CA GLU A 367 3.89 -8.90 -13.63
C GLU A 367 3.97 -10.22 -14.40
N THR A 368 2.90 -10.59 -15.11
CA THR A 368 2.82 -11.81 -15.92
C THR A 368 3.08 -11.57 -17.42
N GLY A 369 3.67 -10.42 -17.78
CA GLY A 369 4.09 -10.09 -19.14
C GLY A 369 2.98 -9.52 -20.04
N ARG A 370 1.73 -9.38 -19.55
CA ARG A 370 0.61 -8.77 -20.29
C ARG A 370 0.62 -7.23 -20.20
N GLY A 371 1.76 -6.62 -20.45
CA GLY A 371 2.00 -5.20 -20.22
C GLY A 371 1.06 -4.26 -20.96
N ARG A 372 0.77 -4.51 -22.26
CA ARG A 372 -0.17 -3.69 -23.06
C ARG A 372 -1.60 -3.73 -22.51
N HIS A 373 -2.05 -4.91 -22.06
CA HIS A 373 -3.35 -5.06 -21.44
C HIS A 373 -3.41 -4.29 -20.11
N ALA A 374 -2.37 -4.43 -19.29
CA ALA A 374 -2.25 -3.71 -18.02
C ALA A 374 -2.33 -2.19 -18.21
N GLU A 375 -1.69 -1.64 -19.25
CA GLU A 375 -1.74 -0.21 -19.57
C GLU A 375 -3.14 0.27 -19.95
N ALA A 376 -3.84 -0.48 -20.77
CA ALA A 376 -5.20 -0.13 -21.15
C ALA A 376 -6.11 -0.08 -19.93
N VAL A 377 -6.06 -1.11 -19.08
CA VAL A 377 -6.88 -1.20 -17.86
C VAL A 377 -6.53 -0.09 -16.87
N ILE A 378 -5.24 0.15 -16.59
CA ILE A 378 -4.86 1.15 -15.60
C ILE A 378 -5.20 2.58 -16.04
N THR A 379 -5.21 2.86 -17.33
CA THR A 379 -5.62 4.15 -17.88
C THR A 379 -7.10 4.41 -17.62
N GLU A 380 -7.96 3.41 -17.80
CA GLU A 380 -9.40 3.52 -17.51
C GLU A 380 -9.66 3.69 -16.01
N VAL A 381 -8.93 2.95 -15.18
CA VAL A 381 -8.99 3.08 -13.71
C VAL A 381 -8.58 4.48 -13.26
N LEU A 382 -7.53 5.05 -13.84
CA LEU A 382 -7.08 6.43 -13.55
C LEU A 382 -8.18 7.44 -13.86
N HIS A 383 -8.76 7.40 -15.06
CA HIS A 383 -9.87 8.28 -15.45
C HIS A 383 -11.05 8.17 -14.48
N THR A 384 -11.41 6.93 -14.10
CA THR A 384 -12.48 6.70 -13.13
C THR A 384 -12.18 7.34 -11.77
N ARG A 385 -10.94 7.19 -11.26
CA ARG A 385 -10.55 7.73 -9.94
C ARG A 385 -10.37 9.24 -9.96
N GLN A 386 -9.84 9.80 -11.04
CA GLN A 386 -9.78 11.25 -11.25
C GLN A 386 -11.17 11.86 -11.24
N ALA A 387 -12.12 11.30 -12.01
CA ALA A 387 -13.49 11.77 -12.01
C ALA A 387 -14.20 11.64 -10.63
N LEU A 388 -13.83 10.65 -9.81
CA LEU A 388 -14.33 10.54 -8.45
C LEU A 388 -13.73 11.61 -7.54
N LEU A 389 -12.44 11.90 -7.67
CA LEU A 389 -11.77 12.95 -6.89
C LEU A 389 -12.24 14.35 -7.27
N GLU A 390 -12.45 14.64 -8.55
CA GLU A 390 -13.00 15.92 -9.03
C GLU A 390 -14.36 16.22 -8.43
N ARG A 391 -15.17 15.20 -8.16
CA ARG A 391 -16.48 15.35 -7.48
C ARG A 391 -16.34 15.63 -5.99
N GLN A 392 -15.23 15.23 -5.38
CA GLN A 392 -14.95 15.39 -3.94
C GLN A 392 -13.46 15.70 -3.72
N PRO A 393 -12.97 16.92 -4.08
CA PRO A 393 -11.54 17.22 -4.08
C PRO A 393 -10.87 17.12 -2.71
N GLN A 394 -11.64 17.26 -1.63
CA GLN A 394 -11.15 17.18 -0.25
C GLN A 394 -11.27 15.75 0.36
N ASP A 395 -11.76 14.78 -0.42
CA ASP A 395 -11.89 13.40 0.06
C ASP A 395 -10.52 12.69 0.10
N ALA A 396 -9.89 12.69 1.27
CA ALA A 396 -8.61 12.02 1.49
C ALA A 396 -8.58 10.54 1.07
N PRO A 397 -9.64 9.72 1.32
CA PRO A 397 -9.72 8.37 0.79
C PRO A 397 -9.68 8.30 -0.74
N SER A 398 -10.37 9.19 -1.45
CA SER A 398 -10.36 9.21 -2.93
C SER A 398 -8.99 9.60 -3.48
N TRP A 399 -8.33 10.60 -2.86
CA TRP A 399 -6.96 10.95 -3.19
C TRP A 399 -5.99 9.77 -2.97
N ARG A 400 -6.05 9.11 -1.81
CA ARG A 400 -5.20 7.93 -1.54
C ARG A 400 -5.42 6.80 -2.56
N ARG A 401 -6.67 6.56 -2.98
CA ARG A 401 -6.95 5.57 -4.02
C ARG A 401 -6.37 5.96 -5.37
N LEU A 402 -6.41 7.25 -5.73
CA LEU A 402 -5.77 7.77 -6.94
C LEU A 402 -4.26 7.53 -6.89
N THR A 403 -3.58 7.92 -5.80
CA THR A 403 -2.13 7.75 -5.68
C THR A 403 -1.68 6.29 -5.70
N VAL A 404 -2.51 5.35 -5.21
CA VAL A 404 -2.27 3.90 -5.38
C VAL A 404 -2.33 3.50 -6.86
N THR A 405 -3.24 4.07 -7.65
CA THR A 405 -3.31 3.79 -9.10
C THR A 405 -2.14 4.39 -9.85
N GLU A 406 -1.71 5.61 -9.49
CA GLU A 406 -0.52 6.23 -10.06
C GLU A 406 0.73 5.41 -9.77
N ARG A 407 0.87 4.86 -8.56
CA ARG A 407 1.91 3.88 -8.24
C ARG A 407 1.83 2.66 -9.17
N THR A 408 0.66 2.05 -9.30
CA THR A 408 0.48 0.88 -10.17
C THR A 408 0.85 1.20 -11.62
N ARG A 409 0.45 2.37 -12.12
CA ARG A 409 0.85 2.84 -13.45
C ARG A 409 2.36 2.98 -13.57
N THR A 410 3.02 3.51 -12.54
CA THR A 410 4.49 3.63 -12.48
C THR A 410 5.16 2.25 -12.57
N ASP A 411 4.67 1.27 -11.80
CA ASP A 411 5.18 -0.10 -11.84
C ASP A 411 4.95 -0.77 -13.21
N ILE A 412 3.79 -0.55 -13.84
CA ILE A 412 3.50 -1.05 -15.19
C ILE A 412 4.48 -0.44 -16.21
N ALA A 413 4.72 0.88 -16.17
CA ALA A 413 5.68 1.53 -17.06
C ALA A 413 7.09 0.96 -16.88
N ARG A 414 7.52 0.75 -15.62
CA ARG A 414 8.82 0.14 -15.28
C ARG A 414 8.94 -1.30 -15.80
N LEU A 415 7.94 -2.13 -15.59
CA LEU A 415 7.92 -3.53 -16.04
C LEU A 415 7.90 -3.66 -17.56
N ASN A 416 7.30 -2.69 -18.26
CA ASN A 416 7.30 -2.60 -19.71
C ASN A 416 8.58 -2.00 -20.30
N GLY A 417 9.57 -1.67 -19.46
CA GLY A 417 10.84 -1.09 -19.90
C GLY A 417 10.78 0.38 -20.29
N ARG A 418 9.71 1.12 -19.94
CA ARG A 418 9.59 2.57 -20.16
C ARG A 418 10.23 3.32 -18.99
N ALA A 419 11.56 3.25 -18.94
CA ALA A 419 12.37 3.75 -17.82
C ALA A 419 12.15 5.24 -17.56
N ILE A 420 12.21 6.09 -18.61
CA ILE A 420 12.03 7.54 -18.50
C ILE A 420 10.65 7.91 -17.97
N GLU A 421 9.60 7.30 -18.52
CA GLU A 421 8.23 7.55 -18.07
C GLU A 421 8.04 7.11 -16.61
N SER A 422 8.58 5.95 -16.22
CA SER A 422 8.44 5.44 -14.87
C SER A 422 9.11 6.35 -13.83
N VAL A 423 10.30 6.89 -14.11
CA VAL A 423 10.99 7.86 -13.24
C VAL A 423 10.18 9.15 -13.12
N ARG A 424 9.67 9.68 -14.23
CA ARG A 424 8.83 10.90 -14.23
C ARG A 424 7.56 10.71 -13.38
N LEU A 425 6.89 9.58 -13.52
CA LEU A 425 5.68 9.25 -12.75
C LEU A 425 6.00 9.09 -11.25
N ALA A 426 7.08 8.39 -10.91
CA ALA A 426 7.52 8.21 -9.52
C ALA A 426 7.90 9.52 -8.84
N THR A 427 8.58 10.40 -9.56
CA THR A 427 8.94 11.76 -9.10
C THR A 427 7.70 12.58 -8.79
N GLY A 428 6.72 12.60 -9.70
CA GLY A 428 5.45 13.30 -9.49
C GLY A 428 4.66 12.73 -8.29
N LEU A 429 4.64 11.40 -8.14
CA LEU A 429 3.99 10.73 -7.01
C LEU A 429 4.63 11.11 -5.66
N LEU A 430 5.97 11.17 -5.61
CA LEU A 430 6.69 11.58 -4.39
C LEU A 430 6.40 13.04 -4.05
N ALA A 431 6.45 13.94 -5.03
CA ALA A 431 6.18 15.37 -4.85
C ALA A 431 4.74 15.61 -4.34
N ASP A 432 3.73 14.95 -4.94
CA ASP A 432 2.33 15.09 -4.49
C ASP A 432 2.15 14.59 -3.05
N ARG A 433 2.73 13.43 -2.70
CA ARG A 433 2.64 12.90 -1.33
C ARG A 433 3.35 13.79 -0.31
N ARG A 434 4.52 14.35 -0.64
CA ARG A 434 5.22 15.32 0.23
C ARG A 434 4.37 16.56 0.50
N ALA A 435 3.81 17.14 -0.56
CA ALA A 435 3.01 18.35 -0.44
C ALA A 435 1.76 18.15 0.43
N ARG A 436 1.10 16.99 0.33
CA ARG A 436 -0.16 16.74 1.04
C ARG A 436 0.00 16.15 2.44
N LEU A 437 1.09 15.42 2.69
CA LEU A 437 1.30 14.70 3.96
C LEU A 437 2.24 15.42 4.92
N GLY A 438 2.73 16.60 4.55
CA GLY A 438 3.50 17.47 5.44
C GLY A 438 4.92 17.02 5.74
N GLY A 439 5.51 16.14 4.90
CA GLY A 439 6.93 15.82 5.04
C GLY A 439 7.38 14.43 4.66
N LEU A 440 8.67 14.18 4.85
CA LEU A 440 9.38 12.97 4.43
C LEU A 440 9.17 11.77 5.35
N ALA A 441 8.77 12.02 6.60
CA ALA A 441 8.65 10.99 7.63
C ALA A 441 7.34 10.16 7.54
N HIS A 442 6.42 10.48 6.63
CA HIS A 442 5.17 9.73 6.50
C HIS A 442 5.37 8.40 5.77
N ALA A 443 4.68 7.33 6.22
CA ALA A 443 4.80 5.99 5.63
C ALA A 443 4.44 5.94 4.14
N ASP A 444 3.43 6.72 3.71
CA ASP A 444 3.03 6.79 2.30
C ASP A 444 4.07 7.57 1.46
N THR A 445 4.77 8.54 2.06
CA THR A 445 5.91 9.23 1.41
C THR A 445 7.10 8.28 1.27
N ALA A 446 7.40 7.48 2.30
CA ALA A 446 8.42 6.44 2.23
C ALA A 446 8.11 5.40 1.14
N GLU A 447 6.82 5.07 0.93
CA GLU A 447 6.41 4.20 -0.17
C GLU A 447 6.69 4.82 -1.54
N ALA A 448 6.33 6.09 -1.75
CA ALA A 448 6.62 6.78 -3.02
C ALA A 448 8.13 6.90 -3.28
N ARG A 449 8.92 7.12 -2.21
CA ARG A 449 10.37 7.16 -2.27
C ARG A 449 10.97 5.81 -2.65
N SER A 450 10.45 4.71 -2.08
CA SER A 450 10.83 3.34 -2.47
C SER A 450 10.53 3.08 -3.95
N VAL A 451 9.35 3.48 -4.43
CA VAL A 451 8.99 3.37 -5.86
C VAL A 451 9.95 4.17 -6.75
N LEU A 452 10.30 5.39 -6.34
CA LEU A 452 11.29 6.19 -7.07
C LEU A 452 12.66 5.49 -7.10
N GLY A 453 13.14 4.94 -5.99
CA GLY A 453 14.37 4.16 -5.96
C GLY A 453 14.32 2.94 -6.90
N GLN A 454 13.21 2.21 -6.92
CA GLN A 454 13.01 1.08 -7.83
C GLN A 454 13.05 1.50 -9.32
N THR A 455 12.40 2.61 -9.66
CA THR A 455 12.39 3.12 -11.04
C THR A 455 13.75 3.66 -11.46
N LEU A 456 14.46 4.37 -10.58
CA LEU A 456 15.82 4.83 -10.82
C LEU A 456 16.78 3.68 -11.07
N LEU A 457 16.70 2.60 -10.29
CA LEU A 457 17.52 1.40 -10.53
C LEU A 457 17.23 0.80 -11.91
N SER A 458 15.95 0.65 -12.25
CA SER A 458 15.54 0.12 -13.56
C SER A 458 15.94 1.03 -14.71
N ALA A 459 16.13 2.32 -14.46
CA ALA A 459 16.61 3.31 -15.42
C ALA A 459 18.14 3.44 -15.46
N GLY A 460 18.91 2.63 -14.70
CA GLY A 460 20.36 2.63 -14.71
C GLY A 460 21.04 3.68 -13.81
N HIS A 461 20.34 4.16 -12.78
CA HIS A 461 20.88 5.11 -11.78
C HIS A 461 21.02 4.46 -10.40
N PRO A 462 21.94 3.47 -10.21
CA PRO A 462 21.97 2.65 -9.00
C PRO A 462 22.35 3.42 -7.73
N THR A 463 23.19 4.47 -7.82
CA THR A 463 23.60 5.28 -6.66
C THR A 463 22.42 6.09 -6.11
N LEU A 464 21.68 6.77 -6.99
CA LEU A 464 20.47 7.52 -6.61
C LEU A 464 19.38 6.58 -6.09
N ALA A 465 19.21 5.43 -6.78
CA ALA A 465 18.28 4.40 -6.34
C ALA A 465 18.58 3.95 -4.91
N ARG A 466 19.85 3.66 -4.61
CA ARG A 466 20.30 3.24 -3.28
C ARG A 466 19.95 4.28 -2.22
N ARG A 467 20.25 5.56 -2.46
CA ARG A 467 19.93 6.67 -1.53
C ARG A 467 18.44 6.69 -1.21
N HIS A 468 17.56 6.71 -2.22
CA HIS A 468 16.11 6.74 -2.00
C HIS A 468 15.58 5.49 -1.29
N LEU A 469 16.14 4.32 -1.60
CA LEU A 469 15.75 3.06 -0.94
C LEU A 469 16.22 2.99 0.51
N GLU A 470 17.43 3.47 0.82
CA GLU A 470 17.96 3.57 2.19
C GLU A 470 17.06 4.47 3.05
N GLU A 471 16.73 5.67 2.57
CA GLU A 471 15.87 6.61 3.26
C GLU A 471 14.43 6.08 3.44
N ALA A 472 13.90 5.35 2.45
CA ALA A 472 12.61 4.68 2.57
C ALA A 472 12.64 3.56 3.62
N ALA A 473 13.68 2.71 3.57
CA ALA A 473 13.88 1.62 4.52
C ALA A 473 14.04 2.13 5.96
N ASP A 474 14.80 3.21 6.16
CA ASP A 474 15.00 3.81 7.48
C ASP A 474 13.70 4.38 8.05
N THR A 475 12.93 5.10 7.23
CA THR A 475 11.59 5.57 7.62
C THR A 475 10.68 4.40 8.01
N ARG A 476 10.73 3.30 7.27
CA ARG A 476 9.90 2.10 7.52
C ARG A 476 10.38 1.29 8.72
N ARG A 477 11.71 1.15 8.95
CA ARG A 477 12.26 0.49 10.15
C ARG A 477 11.79 1.16 11.44
N GLY A 478 11.57 2.47 11.40
CA GLY A 478 10.97 3.20 12.49
C GLY A 478 9.52 2.84 12.81
N ARG A 479 8.81 2.16 11.88
CA ARG A 479 7.35 2.01 11.92
C ARG A 479 6.85 0.59 11.80
N PHE A 480 7.64 -0.32 11.21
CA PHE A 480 7.23 -1.69 10.91
C PHE A 480 8.22 -2.70 11.49
N LEU A 481 7.75 -3.93 11.68
CA LEU A 481 8.63 -5.07 11.98
C LEU A 481 9.66 -5.26 10.87
N THR A 482 10.85 -5.70 11.20
CA THR A 482 11.89 -6.06 10.22
C THR A 482 11.41 -7.15 9.25
N SER A 483 10.51 -8.03 9.70
CA SER A 483 9.85 -9.04 8.87
C SER A 483 8.71 -8.50 8.00
N SER A 484 8.40 -7.20 8.07
CA SER A 484 7.35 -6.61 7.24
C SER A 484 7.72 -6.70 5.76
N TYR A 485 6.75 -7.12 4.93
CA TYR A 485 6.87 -7.15 3.47
C TYR A 485 7.49 -5.86 2.90
N ARG A 486 7.10 -4.70 3.43
CA ARG A 486 7.57 -3.40 2.95
C ARG A 486 9.07 -3.17 3.17
N ILE A 487 9.59 -3.60 4.31
CA ILE A 487 11.04 -3.51 4.61
C ILE A 487 11.79 -4.54 3.78
N GLN A 488 11.27 -5.75 3.69
CA GLN A 488 11.89 -6.82 2.90
C GLN A 488 11.99 -6.45 1.41
N GLU A 489 10.96 -5.81 0.87
CA GLU A 489 10.97 -5.30 -0.49
C GLU A 489 12.08 -4.25 -0.68
N ASP A 490 12.21 -3.28 0.23
CA ASP A 490 13.29 -2.27 0.16
C ASP A 490 14.67 -2.90 0.22
N LEU A 491 14.89 -3.88 1.13
CA LEU A 491 16.17 -4.59 1.25
C LEU A 491 16.52 -5.37 -0.01
N ILE A 492 15.54 -6.00 -0.65
CA ILE A 492 15.73 -6.69 -1.94
C ILE A 492 16.15 -5.71 -3.03
N TRP A 493 15.53 -4.55 -3.10
CA TRP A 493 15.89 -3.53 -4.09
C TRP A 493 17.25 -2.91 -3.80
N LEU A 494 17.62 -2.71 -2.52
CA LEU A 494 18.97 -2.31 -2.12
C LEU A 494 20.02 -3.35 -2.51
N ALA A 495 19.72 -4.63 -2.31
CA ALA A 495 20.60 -5.73 -2.72
C ALA A 495 20.77 -5.78 -4.25
N LYS A 496 19.68 -5.54 -5.01
CA LYS A 496 19.79 -5.42 -6.48
C LYS A 496 20.67 -4.24 -6.90
N ALA A 497 20.52 -3.08 -6.23
CA ALA A 497 21.38 -1.92 -6.50
C ALA A 497 22.85 -2.21 -6.17
N ALA A 498 23.11 -2.93 -5.08
CA ALA A 498 24.46 -3.35 -4.70
C ALA A 498 25.08 -4.31 -5.74
N LEU A 499 24.32 -5.28 -6.28
CA LEU A 499 24.80 -6.15 -7.37
C LEU A 499 25.12 -5.35 -8.64
N VAL A 500 24.26 -4.41 -9.04
CA VAL A 500 24.54 -3.54 -10.19
C VAL A 500 25.82 -2.73 -10.00
N LEU A 501 26.10 -2.31 -8.77
CA LEU A 501 27.33 -1.58 -8.40
C LEU A 501 28.57 -2.48 -8.21
N GLU A 502 28.43 -3.78 -8.46
CA GLU A 502 29.49 -4.78 -8.25
C GLU A 502 29.98 -4.84 -6.77
N HIS A 503 29.02 -4.71 -5.82
CA HIS A 503 29.28 -4.76 -4.38
C HIS A 503 28.66 -6.02 -3.72
N PRO A 504 29.11 -7.24 -4.03
CA PRO A 504 28.48 -8.50 -3.57
C PRO A 504 28.51 -8.66 -2.04
N HIS A 505 29.53 -8.15 -1.34
CA HIS A 505 29.58 -8.17 0.13
C HIS A 505 28.40 -7.41 0.76
N THR A 506 28.03 -6.26 0.20
CA THR A 506 26.86 -5.50 0.67
C THR A 506 25.56 -6.31 0.56
N VAL A 507 25.42 -7.15 -0.46
CA VAL A 507 24.25 -8.04 -0.61
C VAL A 507 24.21 -9.06 0.54
N LEU A 508 25.38 -9.65 0.88
CA LEU A 508 25.48 -10.57 2.01
C LEU A 508 25.12 -9.91 3.34
N ASP A 509 25.59 -8.67 3.55
CA ASP A 509 25.29 -7.90 4.77
C ASP A 509 23.79 -7.55 4.86
N LEU A 510 23.17 -7.17 3.74
CA LEU A 510 21.76 -6.77 3.72
C LEU A 510 20.79 -7.96 3.90
N LEU A 511 21.12 -9.12 3.33
CA LEU A 511 20.21 -10.26 3.23
C LEU A 511 20.67 -11.50 4.02
N GLY A 512 21.97 -11.61 4.39
CA GLY A 512 22.58 -12.82 4.96
C GLY A 512 21.98 -13.23 6.31
N ASP A 513 21.87 -12.30 7.25
CA ASP A 513 21.29 -12.57 8.59
C ASP A 513 19.82 -12.97 8.54
N GLN A 514 19.14 -12.57 7.48
CA GLN A 514 17.70 -12.80 7.32
C GLN A 514 17.37 -14.17 6.72
N THR A 515 18.38 -14.86 6.17
CA THR A 515 18.21 -16.16 5.50
C THR A 515 18.73 -17.34 6.31
N ALA A 516 19.35 -17.11 7.46
CA ALA A 516 20.03 -18.13 8.27
C ALA A 516 19.09 -19.17 8.93
N GLY A 517 17.75 -19.01 8.87
CA GLY A 517 16.79 -19.96 9.40
C GLY A 517 15.76 -20.39 8.34
N THR A 518 15.75 -21.67 7.98
CA THR A 518 14.77 -22.24 7.03
C THR A 518 13.30 -22.05 7.47
N ASP A 519 13.03 -21.99 8.78
CA ASP A 519 11.70 -21.75 9.34
C ASP A 519 11.25 -20.29 9.24
N TRP A 520 12.20 -19.34 9.12
CA TRP A 520 11.89 -17.92 9.00
C TRP A 520 11.20 -17.62 7.66
N PHE A 521 11.59 -18.30 6.56
CA PHE A 521 10.98 -18.16 5.24
C PHE A 521 9.59 -18.76 5.15
N ARG A 522 9.28 -19.83 5.90
CA ARG A 522 7.98 -20.51 5.78
C ARG A 522 6.83 -19.69 6.34
N ASP A 523 7.05 -18.98 7.44
CA ASP A 523 5.95 -18.36 8.20
C ASP A 523 5.95 -16.83 8.21
N ARG A 524 7.08 -16.16 7.99
CA ARG A 524 7.24 -14.72 8.22
C ARG A 524 7.48 -13.86 7.01
N VAL A 525 7.97 -14.42 5.90
CA VAL A 525 8.27 -13.68 4.67
C VAL A 525 7.35 -14.13 3.56
N SER A 526 7.01 -13.21 2.65
CA SER A 526 6.38 -13.58 1.39
C SER A 526 7.26 -14.64 0.70
N PHE A 527 6.66 -15.75 0.37
CA PHE A 527 7.30 -16.84 -0.37
C PHE A 527 8.13 -16.33 -1.55
N ARG A 528 7.57 -15.41 -2.33
CA ARG A 528 8.22 -14.81 -3.48
C ARG A 528 9.43 -13.95 -3.12
N LEU A 529 9.32 -13.10 -2.08
CA LEU A 529 10.45 -12.28 -1.65
C LEU A 529 11.59 -13.14 -1.10
N GLY A 530 11.25 -14.22 -0.40
CA GLY A 530 12.24 -15.18 0.12
C GLY A 530 13.09 -15.80 -0.99
N TYR A 531 12.46 -16.32 -2.05
CA TYR A 531 13.19 -16.87 -3.19
C TYR A 531 13.98 -15.79 -3.94
N THR A 532 13.44 -14.58 -4.05
CA THR A 532 14.18 -13.46 -4.66
C THR A 532 15.42 -13.09 -3.85
N ALA A 533 15.32 -13.05 -2.52
CA ALA A 533 16.46 -12.80 -1.64
C ALA A 533 17.54 -13.88 -1.77
N ARG A 534 17.16 -15.17 -1.74
CA ARG A 534 18.11 -16.28 -1.94
C ARG A 534 18.77 -16.24 -3.30
N ARG A 535 18.03 -15.87 -4.35
CA ARG A 535 18.59 -15.69 -5.70
C ARG A 535 19.68 -14.60 -5.70
N LEU A 536 19.44 -13.46 -5.08
CA LEU A 536 20.41 -12.37 -5.01
C LEU A 536 21.65 -12.75 -4.19
N LEU A 537 21.46 -13.48 -3.08
CA LEU A 537 22.55 -14.03 -2.26
C LEU A 537 23.38 -15.06 -3.06
N ALA A 538 22.73 -15.88 -3.87
CA ALA A 538 23.41 -16.86 -4.73
C ALA A 538 24.26 -16.14 -5.79
N LEU A 539 23.74 -15.11 -6.45
CA LEU A 539 24.51 -14.31 -7.42
C LEU A 539 25.72 -13.65 -6.73
N ALA A 540 25.52 -12.99 -5.58
CA ALA A 540 26.62 -12.38 -4.84
C ALA A 540 27.66 -13.41 -4.40
N SER A 541 27.24 -14.58 -3.95
CA SER A 541 28.15 -15.69 -3.59
C SER A 541 28.92 -16.21 -4.80
N GLY A 542 28.27 -16.24 -5.96
CA GLY A 542 28.92 -16.63 -7.24
C GLY A 542 30.02 -15.66 -7.64
N GLU A 543 29.77 -14.35 -7.55
CA GLU A 543 30.79 -13.31 -7.81
C GLU A 543 31.97 -13.37 -6.83
N LEU A 544 31.75 -13.89 -5.61
CA LEU A 544 32.78 -14.13 -4.60
C LEU A 544 33.47 -15.50 -4.74
N GLY A 545 33.32 -16.18 -5.87
CA GLY A 545 33.99 -17.45 -6.18
C GLY A 545 33.28 -18.70 -5.63
N ARG A 546 32.04 -18.61 -5.11
CA ARG A 546 31.26 -19.74 -4.59
C ARG A 546 30.11 -20.13 -5.55
N ALA A 547 30.38 -20.10 -6.86
CA ALA A 547 29.36 -20.29 -7.88
C ALA A 547 28.74 -21.71 -7.88
N ASP A 548 29.46 -22.75 -7.47
CA ASP A 548 28.96 -24.12 -7.37
C ASP A 548 27.89 -24.27 -6.27
N GLU A 549 28.17 -23.78 -5.08
CA GLU A 549 27.26 -23.78 -3.93
C GLU A 549 26.00 -22.94 -4.23
N ALA A 550 26.22 -21.78 -4.84
CA ALA A 550 25.15 -20.89 -5.28
C ALA A 550 24.22 -21.57 -6.28
N ALA A 551 24.79 -22.25 -7.29
CA ALA A 551 24.01 -22.96 -8.30
C ALA A 551 23.26 -24.18 -7.70
N ALA A 552 23.86 -24.91 -6.74
CA ALA A 552 23.17 -25.99 -6.04
C ALA A 552 21.95 -25.47 -5.26
N THR A 553 22.10 -24.36 -4.54
CA THR A 553 21.00 -23.72 -3.82
C THR A 553 19.85 -23.32 -4.76
N LEU A 554 20.17 -22.67 -5.89
CA LEU A 554 19.14 -22.24 -6.84
C LEU A 554 18.46 -23.42 -7.56
N ARG A 555 19.14 -24.54 -7.79
CA ARG A 555 18.50 -25.75 -8.34
C ARG A 555 17.48 -26.32 -7.36
N THR A 556 17.82 -26.40 -6.08
CA THR A 556 16.89 -26.83 -5.03
C THR A 556 15.68 -25.89 -4.95
N ASP A 557 15.90 -24.58 -5.01
CA ASP A 557 14.83 -23.59 -5.04
C ASP A 557 13.93 -23.76 -6.27
N ARG A 558 14.52 -24.02 -7.43
CA ARG A 558 13.79 -24.24 -8.69
C ARG A 558 12.92 -25.51 -8.65
N GLU A 559 13.43 -26.59 -8.06
CA GLU A 559 12.68 -27.83 -7.83
C GLU A 559 11.50 -27.59 -6.87
N GLN A 560 11.72 -26.92 -5.76
CA GLN A 560 10.65 -26.58 -4.80
C GLN A 560 9.57 -25.69 -5.41
N LEU A 561 9.93 -24.78 -6.32
CA LEU A 561 8.97 -23.97 -7.05
C LEU A 561 8.13 -24.79 -8.04
N ALA A 562 8.67 -25.85 -8.61
CA ALA A 562 7.94 -26.73 -9.53
C ALA A 562 6.84 -27.52 -8.80
N ASP A 563 7.03 -27.83 -7.52
CA ASP A 563 6.03 -28.52 -6.67
C ASP A 563 4.92 -27.59 -6.18
N CYS A 564 5.07 -26.26 -6.33
CA CYS A 564 4.04 -25.30 -6.00
C CYS A 564 3.14 -25.06 -7.22
N PRO A 565 1.81 -25.26 -7.13
CA PRO A 565 0.89 -25.06 -8.25
C PRO A 565 0.64 -23.54 -8.46
N LEU A 566 1.69 -22.83 -8.85
CA LEU A 566 1.65 -21.43 -9.23
C LEU A 566 1.51 -21.37 -10.76
N ASP A 567 0.34 -21.08 -11.25
CA ASP A 567 -0.04 -20.77 -12.64
C ASP A 567 0.33 -21.72 -13.80
N ALA A 568 -0.62 -21.88 -14.71
CA ALA A 568 -0.48 -22.59 -15.99
C ALA A 568 0.31 -21.73 -17.04
N GLY A 569 1.43 -21.09 -16.65
CA GLY A 569 2.24 -20.26 -17.53
C GLY A 569 3.70 -20.17 -17.10
N LEU A 570 4.50 -19.40 -17.82
CA LEU A 570 5.89 -19.10 -17.45
C LEU A 570 5.88 -18.30 -16.13
N ASP A 571 6.29 -18.94 -15.03
CA ASP A 571 6.45 -18.23 -13.76
C ASP A 571 7.67 -17.28 -13.85
N PRO A 572 7.49 -15.95 -13.74
CA PRO A 572 8.62 -15.02 -13.80
C PRO A 572 9.69 -15.24 -12.74
N LEU A 573 9.34 -15.76 -11.56
CA LEU A 573 10.32 -16.09 -10.52
C LEU A 573 11.16 -17.30 -10.92
N ALA A 574 10.52 -18.32 -11.47
CA ALA A 574 11.21 -19.48 -12.00
C ALA A 574 12.14 -19.09 -13.17
N ALA A 575 11.66 -18.23 -14.08
CA ALA A 575 12.46 -17.68 -15.16
C ALA A 575 13.66 -16.85 -14.65
N ASP A 576 13.47 -16.06 -13.60
CA ASP A 576 14.56 -15.32 -12.95
C ASP A 576 15.61 -16.26 -12.33
N ILE A 577 15.19 -17.36 -11.73
CA ILE A 577 16.12 -18.38 -11.18
C ILE A 577 16.86 -19.08 -12.33
N ASP A 578 16.16 -19.50 -13.38
CA ASP A 578 16.77 -20.15 -14.54
C ASP A 578 17.80 -19.23 -15.23
N ARG A 579 17.51 -17.92 -15.32
CA ARG A 579 18.44 -16.90 -15.82
C ARG A 579 19.67 -16.76 -14.92
N SER A 580 19.48 -16.75 -13.60
CA SER A 580 20.60 -16.71 -12.64
C SER A 580 21.45 -17.97 -12.65
N LEU A 581 20.85 -19.15 -12.87
CA LEU A 581 21.60 -20.39 -13.09
C LEU A 581 22.47 -20.32 -14.34
N GLY A 582 21.95 -19.72 -15.42
CA GLY A 582 22.72 -19.43 -16.63
C GLY A 582 23.91 -18.50 -16.36
N GLU A 583 23.71 -17.44 -15.59
CA GLU A 583 24.75 -16.49 -15.19
C GLU A 583 25.83 -17.16 -14.31
N LEU A 584 25.45 -17.95 -13.32
CA LEU A 584 26.37 -18.72 -12.49
C LEU A 584 27.17 -19.76 -13.32
N ALA A 585 26.56 -20.37 -14.34
CA ALA A 585 27.25 -21.27 -15.26
C ALA A 585 28.32 -20.51 -16.08
N LEU A 586 28.04 -19.28 -16.51
CA LEU A 586 29.04 -18.44 -17.17
C LEU A 586 30.21 -18.10 -16.24
N LEU A 587 29.94 -17.78 -14.97
CA LEU A 587 30.99 -17.52 -13.95
C LEU A 587 31.89 -18.76 -13.73
N ARG A 588 31.36 -19.97 -13.91
CA ARG A 588 32.13 -21.23 -13.82
C ARG A 588 32.86 -21.61 -15.11
N GLY A 589 32.70 -20.83 -16.17
CA GLY A 589 33.26 -21.14 -17.48
C GLY A 589 32.49 -22.24 -18.26
N GLU A 590 31.29 -22.62 -17.82
CA GLU A 590 30.43 -23.65 -18.43
C GLU A 590 29.55 -23.04 -19.55
N ALA A 591 30.18 -22.40 -20.52
CA ALA A 591 29.48 -21.63 -21.56
C ALA A 591 28.49 -22.49 -22.38
N ALA A 592 28.79 -23.76 -22.68
CA ALA A 592 27.89 -24.64 -23.41
C ALA A 592 26.62 -24.99 -22.60
N GLY A 593 26.78 -25.29 -21.32
CA GLY A 593 25.64 -25.53 -20.40
C GLY A 593 24.76 -24.30 -20.24
N ALA A 594 25.38 -23.13 -20.06
CA ALA A 594 24.69 -21.86 -19.99
C ALA A 594 23.90 -21.58 -21.29
N ALA A 595 24.53 -21.73 -22.47
CA ALA A 595 23.87 -21.51 -23.75
C ALA A 595 22.64 -22.42 -23.93
N ALA A 596 22.76 -23.70 -23.59
CA ALA A 596 21.64 -24.64 -23.71
C ALA A 596 20.46 -24.28 -22.76
N ALA A 597 20.76 -23.91 -21.51
CA ALA A 597 19.74 -23.53 -20.53
C ALA A 597 19.04 -22.22 -20.92
N LEU A 598 19.82 -21.20 -21.28
CA LEU A 598 19.30 -19.89 -21.68
C LEU A 598 18.53 -19.93 -23.01
N THR A 599 18.90 -20.81 -23.95
CA THR A 599 18.11 -21.01 -25.17
C THR A 599 16.73 -21.57 -24.85
N ARG A 600 16.65 -22.60 -23.98
CA ARG A 600 15.33 -23.13 -23.54
C ARG A 600 14.47 -22.06 -22.87
N LEU A 601 15.09 -21.22 -22.03
CA LEU A 601 14.38 -20.11 -21.37
C LEU A 601 13.90 -19.08 -22.38
N ALA A 602 14.76 -18.62 -23.30
CA ALA A 602 14.40 -17.66 -24.34
C ALA A 602 13.26 -18.16 -25.23
N ASP A 603 13.29 -19.45 -25.60
CA ASP A 603 12.23 -20.11 -26.36
C ASP A 603 10.92 -20.18 -25.57
N ALA A 604 10.97 -20.41 -24.25
CA ALA A 604 9.79 -20.44 -23.39
C ALA A 604 9.19 -19.04 -23.23
N GLU A 605 10.03 -18.02 -23.04
CA GLU A 605 9.62 -16.63 -22.97
C GLU A 605 8.99 -16.14 -24.29
N ALA A 606 9.55 -16.51 -25.42
CA ALA A 606 9.02 -16.15 -26.76
C ALA A 606 7.68 -16.82 -27.07
N ARG A 607 7.43 -18.03 -26.54
CA ARG A 607 6.17 -18.78 -26.73
C ARG A 607 5.09 -18.41 -25.72
N ALA A 608 5.35 -17.55 -24.74
CA ALA A 608 4.34 -17.14 -23.78
C ALA A 608 3.14 -16.48 -24.48
N GLU A 609 1.90 -16.86 -24.11
CA GLU A 609 0.67 -16.34 -24.74
C GLU A 609 0.57 -14.82 -24.76
N ALA A 610 1.15 -14.19 -23.76
CA ALA A 610 1.16 -12.72 -23.63
C ALA A 610 2.29 -12.03 -24.40
N GLY A 611 3.13 -12.81 -25.10
CA GLY A 611 4.39 -12.34 -25.65
C GLY A 611 5.53 -12.33 -24.62
N PRO A 612 6.77 -12.08 -25.04
CA PRO A 612 7.91 -12.08 -24.14
C PRO A 612 7.81 -10.93 -23.12
N PRO A 613 8.18 -11.16 -21.84
CA PRO A 613 8.30 -10.11 -20.84
C PRO A 613 9.50 -9.21 -21.17
N LEU A 614 9.26 -8.10 -21.89
CA LEU A 614 10.25 -7.37 -22.69
C LEU A 614 11.62 -7.14 -22.02
N PRO A 615 11.78 -6.44 -20.86
CA PRO A 615 13.14 -6.25 -20.33
C PRO A 615 13.76 -7.54 -19.81
N ALA A 616 12.97 -8.46 -19.23
CA ALA A 616 13.47 -9.71 -18.69
C ALA A 616 13.96 -10.65 -19.81
N HIS A 617 13.22 -10.72 -20.91
CA HIS A 617 13.64 -11.45 -22.11
C HIS A 617 14.94 -10.88 -22.70
N GLY A 618 15.06 -9.56 -22.73
CA GLY A 618 16.29 -8.90 -23.15
C GLY A 618 17.51 -9.34 -22.33
N TRP A 619 17.37 -9.46 -21.01
CA TRP A 619 18.44 -9.98 -20.15
C TRP A 619 18.78 -11.44 -20.45
N THR A 620 17.78 -12.28 -20.76
CA THR A 620 18.02 -13.67 -21.20
C THR A 620 18.85 -13.69 -22.48
N LEU A 621 18.51 -12.85 -23.47
CA LEU A 621 19.24 -12.74 -24.73
C LEU A 621 20.67 -12.19 -24.55
N VAL A 622 20.88 -11.22 -23.66
CA VAL A 622 22.23 -10.72 -23.32
C VAL A 622 23.11 -11.84 -22.78
N LEU A 623 22.61 -12.62 -21.82
CA LEU A 623 23.36 -13.74 -21.24
C LEU A 623 23.62 -14.84 -22.27
N LEU A 624 22.65 -15.12 -23.15
CA LEU A 624 22.79 -16.07 -24.24
C LEU A 624 23.86 -15.62 -25.26
N GLY A 625 23.87 -14.32 -25.59
CA GLY A 625 24.90 -13.71 -26.44
C GLY A 625 26.31 -13.82 -25.83
N ARG A 626 26.43 -13.57 -24.51
CA ARG A 626 27.69 -13.78 -23.78
C ARG A 626 28.16 -15.24 -23.83
N ALA A 627 27.23 -16.18 -23.64
CA ALA A 627 27.55 -17.62 -23.75
C ALA A 627 28.03 -17.97 -25.16
N ALA A 628 27.37 -17.52 -26.20
CA ALA A 628 27.75 -17.73 -27.58
C ALA A 628 29.13 -17.13 -27.89
N ASN A 629 29.41 -15.94 -27.41
CA ASN A 629 30.71 -15.29 -27.58
C ASN A 629 31.85 -16.06 -26.90
N LEU A 630 31.64 -16.60 -25.70
CA LEU A 630 32.59 -17.45 -25.00
C LEU A 630 32.83 -18.79 -25.71
N LEU A 631 31.87 -19.28 -26.49
CA LEU A 631 32.00 -20.47 -27.35
C LEU A 631 32.65 -20.17 -28.69
N GLY A 632 33.00 -18.90 -28.98
CA GLY A 632 33.57 -18.50 -30.26
C GLY A 632 32.55 -18.32 -31.37
N ASP A 633 31.23 -18.42 -31.09
CA ASP A 633 30.16 -18.20 -32.06
C ASP A 633 29.76 -16.71 -32.07
N GLY A 634 30.64 -15.88 -32.61
CA GLY A 634 30.44 -14.44 -32.71
C GLY A 634 29.22 -14.05 -33.55
N ARG A 635 28.79 -14.87 -34.51
CA ARG A 635 27.59 -14.64 -35.32
C ARG A 635 26.34 -14.75 -34.46
N ARG A 636 26.19 -15.84 -33.73
CA ARG A 636 25.07 -16.06 -32.81
C ARG A 636 25.04 -15.01 -31.68
N ALA A 637 26.20 -14.63 -31.17
CA ALA A 637 26.30 -13.56 -30.20
C ALA A 637 25.73 -12.25 -30.73
N ALA A 638 26.14 -11.85 -31.95
CA ALA A 638 25.62 -10.64 -32.59
C ALA A 638 24.10 -10.69 -32.88
N GLU A 639 23.59 -11.88 -33.30
CA GLU A 639 22.15 -12.11 -33.48
C GLU A 639 21.38 -11.92 -32.16
N CYS A 640 21.87 -12.44 -31.04
CA CYS A 640 21.25 -12.26 -29.73
C CYS A 640 21.23 -10.78 -29.32
N PHE A 641 22.35 -10.07 -29.44
CA PHE A 641 22.43 -8.66 -29.05
C PHE A 641 21.58 -7.77 -29.96
N GLY A 642 21.55 -8.04 -31.27
CA GLY A 642 20.68 -7.36 -32.23
C GLY A 642 19.21 -7.53 -31.90
N SER A 643 18.77 -8.75 -31.50
CA SER A 643 17.40 -9.01 -31.07
C SER A 643 17.00 -8.20 -29.81
N VAL A 644 17.96 -7.89 -28.92
CA VAL A 644 17.69 -6.98 -27.78
C VAL A 644 17.47 -5.56 -28.26
N ALA A 645 18.25 -5.07 -29.25
CA ALA A 645 18.04 -3.75 -29.83
C ALA A 645 16.64 -3.63 -30.48
N ASP A 646 16.11 -4.71 -31.05
CA ASP A 646 14.77 -4.75 -31.64
C ASP A 646 13.65 -4.57 -30.58
N LEU A 647 13.93 -4.85 -29.29
CA LEU A 647 12.97 -4.59 -28.20
C LEU A 647 12.65 -3.09 -28.07
N ALA A 648 13.53 -2.22 -28.49
CA ALA A 648 13.26 -0.78 -28.51
C ALA A 648 12.10 -0.46 -29.49
N THR A 649 11.98 -1.20 -30.60
CA THR A 649 10.84 -1.06 -31.53
C THR A 649 9.54 -1.64 -30.95
N ALA A 650 9.65 -2.56 -29.99
CA ALA A 650 8.52 -3.15 -29.30
C ALA A 650 8.02 -2.32 -28.10
N GLY A 651 8.74 -1.22 -27.75
CA GLY A 651 8.31 -0.24 -26.74
C GLY A 651 9.18 -0.18 -25.47
N VAL A 652 10.33 -0.86 -25.44
CA VAL A 652 11.35 -0.68 -24.40
C VAL A 652 12.11 0.62 -24.72
N ASP A 653 12.38 1.46 -23.71
CA ASP A 653 13.17 2.68 -23.94
C ASP A 653 14.56 2.34 -24.51
N PRO A 654 15.02 3.04 -25.56
CA PRO A 654 16.36 2.83 -26.09
C PRO A 654 17.48 3.08 -25.06
N SER A 655 17.20 3.89 -24.05
CA SER A 655 18.09 4.16 -22.91
C SER A 655 17.98 3.13 -21.78
N HIS A 656 17.14 2.11 -21.91
CA HIS A 656 17.01 1.09 -20.87
C HIS A 656 18.32 0.32 -20.72
N PRO A 657 18.80 0.02 -19.49
CA PRO A 657 20.09 -0.64 -19.25
C PRO A 657 20.29 -1.95 -20.04
N VAL A 658 19.24 -2.73 -20.30
CA VAL A 658 19.34 -3.96 -21.08
C VAL A 658 19.73 -3.68 -22.53
N VAL A 659 19.17 -2.64 -23.16
CA VAL A 659 19.47 -2.26 -24.54
C VAL A 659 20.90 -1.71 -24.62
N LEU A 660 21.29 -0.85 -23.68
CA LEU A 660 22.64 -0.29 -23.61
C LEU A 660 23.69 -1.36 -23.34
N THR A 661 23.37 -2.37 -22.52
CA THR A 661 24.26 -3.52 -22.30
C THR A 661 24.43 -4.33 -23.57
N ALA A 662 23.37 -4.60 -24.33
CA ALA A 662 23.46 -5.31 -25.59
C ALA A 662 24.32 -4.54 -26.62
N HIS A 663 24.15 -3.22 -26.74
CA HIS A 663 24.99 -2.39 -27.58
C HIS A 663 26.48 -2.47 -27.18
N TYR A 664 26.77 -2.42 -25.88
CA TYR A 664 28.14 -2.56 -25.40
C TYR A 664 28.74 -3.95 -25.74
N GLU A 665 28.00 -5.04 -25.46
CA GLU A 665 28.45 -6.41 -25.72
C GLU A 665 28.66 -6.65 -27.23
N GLU A 666 27.76 -6.13 -28.07
CA GLU A 666 27.97 -6.21 -29.54
C GLU A 666 29.18 -5.39 -29.97
N ALA A 667 29.39 -4.20 -29.39
CA ALA A 667 30.58 -3.40 -29.66
C ALA A 667 31.87 -4.15 -29.28
N VAL A 668 31.90 -4.88 -28.17
CA VAL A 668 33.02 -5.76 -27.79
C VAL A 668 33.29 -6.81 -28.87
N CYS A 669 32.23 -7.50 -29.34
CA CYS A 669 32.35 -8.49 -30.41
C CYS A 669 32.86 -7.89 -31.72
N ARG A 670 32.33 -6.72 -32.14
CA ARG A 670 32.78 -6.02 -33.38
C ARG A 670 34.23 -5.57 -33.28
N ALA A 671 34.63 -5.04 -32.12
CA ALA A 671 36.01 -4.63 -31.88
C ALA A 671 36.98 -5.83 -31.96
N ALA A 672 36.60 -6.99 -31.41
CA ALA A 672 37.38 -8.24 -31.51
C ALA A 672 37.52 -8.74 -32.96
N LEU A 673 36.54 -8.46 -33.81
CA LEU A 673 36.55 -8.76 -35.24
C LEU A 673 37.29 -7.68 -36.10
N GLY A 674 37.83 -6.67 -35.48
CA GLY A 674 38.54 -5.57 -36.16
C GLY A 674 37.64 -4.47 -36.76
N ASP A 675 36.31 -4.53 -36.54
CA ASP A 675 35.36 -3.54 -37.04
C ASP A 675 35.18 -2.40 -36.03
N ALA A 676 36.22 -1.58 -35.86
CA ALA A 676 36.24 -0.47 -34.94
C ALA A 676 35.16 0.60 -35.29
N SER A 677 34.81 0.75 -36.57
CA SER A 677 33.80 1.72 -36.99
C SER A 677 32.40 1.36 -36.48
N GLN A 678 32.02 0.12 -36.63
CA GLN A 678 30.73 -0.34 -36.15
C GLN A 678 30.70 -0.39 -34.61
N ALA A 679 31.80 -0.80 -33.97
CA ALA A 679 31.93 -0.77 -32.52
C ALA A 679 31.73 0.65 -31.97
N ALA A 680 32.30 1.69 -32.64
CA ALA A 680 32.13 3.09 -32.28
C ALA A 680 30.65 3.53 -32.32
N LYS A 681 29.94 3.16 -33.40
CA LYS A 681 28.50 3.46 -33.52
C LYS A 681 27.65 2.83 -32.43
N LEU A 682 27.96 1.60 -32.06
CA LEU A 682 27.26 0.87 -30.98
C LEU A 682 27.55 1.43 -29.58
N LEU A 683 28.77 1.96 -29.37
CA LEU A 683 29.13 2.61 -28.11
C LEU A 683 28.50 4.00 -27.94
N GLN A 684 28.18 4.68 -29.04
CA GLN A 684 27.64 6.04 -28.98
C GLN A 684 26.41 6.17 -28.07
N PRO A 685 25.35 5.33 -28.17
CA PRO A 685 24.20 5.40 -27.27
C PRO A 685 24.54 5.16 -25.78
N VAL A 686 25.56 4.32 -25.51
CA VAL A 686 25.99 4.01 -24.13
C VAL A 686 26.72 5.21 -23.50
N LEU A 687 27.48 5.94 -24.33
CA LEU A 687 28.31 7.09 -23.92
C LEU A 687 27.57 8.42 -24.01
N ASP A 688 26.46 8.47 -24.74
CA ASP A 688 25.71 9.70 -24.97
C ASP A 688 24.95 10.12 -23.73
N ARG A 689 25.31 11.30 -23.22
CA ARG A 689 24.67 11.90 -22.05
C ARG A 689 23.39 12.69 -22.38
N THR A 690 23.09 12.89 -23.67
CA THR A 690 21.99 13.74 -24.12
C THR A 690 20.71 12.95 -24.42
N LEU A 691 20.71 11.62 -24.31
CA LEU A 691 19.62 10.74 -24.71
C LEU A 691 18.33 10.90 -23.90
N LEU A 692 18.37 11.49 -22.71
CA LEU A 692 17.17 11.79 -21.94
C LEU A 692 16.61 13.16 -22.30
N ALA A 693 15.29 13.28 -22.41
CA ALA A 693 14.55 14.46 -22.84
C ALA A 693 14.82 15.77 -22.04
N HIS A 694 15.76 15.76 -21.10
CA HIS A 694 16.14 16.91 -20.27
C HIS A 694 17.67 17.05 -20.10
N GLY A 695 18.46 16.51 -21.03
CA GLY A 695 19.93 16.63 -20.99
C GLY A 695 20.60 15.75 -19.93
N ARG A 696 19.93 14.71 -19.44
CA ARG A 696 20.46 13.79 -18.42
C ARG A 696 21.13 12.57 -19.09
N PRO A 697 22.20 12.01 -18.49
CA PRO A 697 22.81 10.79 -19.02
C PRO A 697 21.85 9.60 -18.94
N ALA A 698 21.92 8.71 -19.92
CA ALA A 698 21.14 7.47 -19.95
C ALA A 698 21.50 6.52 -18.80
N LEU A 699 22.75 6.54 -18.35
CA LEU A 699 23.24 5.78 -17.19
C LEU A 699 23.86 6.72 -16.15
N GLY A 700 23.65 6.42 -14.87
CA GLY A 700 24.32 7.12 -13.78
C GLY A 700 25.84 6.95 -13.84
N GLU A 701 26.61 7.97 -13.41
CA GLU A 701 28.09 7.97 -13.49
C GLU A 701 28.74 6.76 -12.82
N ALA A 702 28.17 6.28 -11.74
CA ALA A 702 28.67 5.10 -11.03
C ALA A 702 28.24 3.77 -11.65
N HIS A 703 27.50 3.78 -12.77
CA HIS A 703 27.08 2.53 -13.39
C HIS A 703 28.29 1.83 -14.05
N PRO A 704 28.63 0.57 -13.71
CA PRO A 704 29.84 -0.10 -14.21
C PRO A 704 29.91 -0.21 -15.73
N LEU A 705 28.76 -0.35 -16.39
CA LEU A 705 28.68 -0.39 -17.86
C LEU A 705 29.29 0.87 -18.51
N LEU A 706 29.07 2.04 -17.90
CA LEU A 706 29.63 3.30 -18.43
C LEU A 706 31.15 3.32 -18.35
N ALA A 707 31.72 2.85 -17.24
CA ALA A 707 33.17 2.73 -17.08
C ALA A 707 33.77 1.73 -18.10
N LYS A 708 33.11 0.57 -18.28
CA LYS A 708 33.52 -0.44 -19.27
C LYS A 708 33.45 0.10 -20.71
N ALA A 709 32.40 0.84 -21.05
CA ALA A 709 32.23 1.46 -22.37
C ALA A 709 33.29 2.53 -22.64
N ARG A 710 33.62 3.38 -21.66
CA ARG A 710 34.70 4.37 -21.75
C ARG A 710 36.05 3.70 -22.00
N ALA A 711 36.37 2.67 -21.24
CA ALA A 711 37.63 1.92 -21.40
C ALA A 711 37.71 1.24 -22.80
N LEU A 712 36.62 0.76 -23.36
CA LEU A 712 36.59 0.23 -24.72
C LEU A 712 36.76 1.34 -25.76
N ALA A 713 36.09 2.45 -25.61
CA ALA A 713 36.20 3.62 -26.50
C ALA A 713 37.64 4.15 -26.54
N GLU A 714 38.29 4.27 -25.40
CA GLU A 714 39.72 4.67 -25.30
C GLU A 714 40.63 3.71 -26.05
N ARG A 715 40.46 2.39 -25.89
CA ARG A 715 41.22 1.38 -26.64
C ARG A 715 41.03 1.47 -28.14
N LEU A 716 39.85 1.90 -28.60
CA LEU A 716 39.52 2.08 -30.01
C LEU A 716 39.95 3.49 -30.57
N GLY A 717 40.55 4.33 -29.75
CA GLY A 717 40.90 5.67 -30.12
C GLY A 717 39.70 6.59 -30.37
N ILE A 718 38.54 6.29 -29.79
CA ILE A 718 37.31 7.07 -29.92
C ILE A 718 37.36 8.20 -28.89
N TYR A 719 37.28 9.43 -29.36
CA TYR A 719 37.17 10.56 -28.45
C TYR A 719 35.82 10.61 -27.78
N VAL A 720 35.78 10.47 -26.44
CA VAL A 720 34.58 10.65 -25.61
C VAL A 720 34.69 12.03 -24.97
N PRO A 721 33.80 12.97 -25.31
CA PRO A 721 33.81 14.27 -24.64
C PRO A 721 33.54 14.08 -23.15
N TYR A 722 34.52 14.49 -22.34
CA TYR A 722 34.39 14.52 -20.89
C TYR A 722 33.54 15.72 -20.48
N THR A 723 32.41 15.50 -19.91
CA THR A 723 31.61 16.51 -19.22
C THR A 723 31.78 16.28 -17.73
N PRO A 724 32.22 17.29 -16.95
CA PRO A 724 32.40 17.10 -15.50
C PRO A 724 31.13 16.66 -14.80
N ALA A 725 31.28 15.82 -13.76
CA ALA A 725 30.21 15.19 -12.99
C ALA A 725 29.29 16.17 -12.22
N ASP A 726 29.66 17.46 -12.18
CA ASP A 726 29.02 18.47 -11.33
C ASP A 726 27.57 18.86 -11.72
N LEU A 727 27.05 18.33 -12.83
CA LEU A 727 25.70 18.70 -13.30
C LEU A 727 24.59 17.72 -12.87
N ASP A 728 24.90 16.58 -12.23
CA ASP A 728 24.01 15.45 -12.31
C ASP A 728 23.23 15.07 -11.06
N GLU A 729 23.83 15.13 -9.89
CA GLU A 729 23.12 14.68 -8.67
C GLU A 729 22.23 15.78 -8.08
N ALA A 730 22.64 17.04 -8.18
CA ALA A 730 21.86 18.17 -7.67
C ALA A 730 20.56 18.44 -8.47
N SER A 731 20.52 18.11 -9.76
CA SER A 731 19.33 18.34 -10.60
C SER A 731 18.25 17.24 -10.46
N LEU A 732 18.58 16.12 -9.81
CA LEU A 732 17.64 15.11 -9.37
C LEU A 732 17.30 15.26 -7.88
N ASP A 733 17.89 16.22 -7.21
CA ASP A 733 17.59 16.53 -5.81
C ASP A 733 16.20 17.19 -5.75
N ILE A 734 15.19 16.34 -5.71
CA ILE A 734 13.78 16.72 -5.47
C ILE A 734 13.63 17.25 -4.04
N ASP A 735 14.70 17.20 -3.25
CA ASP A 735 14.78 17.68 -1.89
C ASP A 735 15.24 19.15 -1.79
N ALA A 736 15.66 19.77 -2.90
CA ALA A 736 16.00 21.19 -2.97
C ALA A 736 14.78 22.10 -3.22
#